data_be329ab7f155b4bf4157c097f3b0d17c
#
_entry.id   be329ab7f155b4bf4157c097f3b0d17c
#
_cell.length_a   1.000
_cell.length_b   1.000
_cell.length_c   1.000
_cell.angle_alpha   90.00
_cell.angle_beta   90.00
_cell.angle_gamma   90.00
#
_symmetry.space_group_name_H-M   'P 1'
#
loop_
_entity.id
_entity.type
_entity.pdbx_description
1 polymer ?
#
loop_
_entity_poly.entity_id
_entity_poly.type
_entity_poly.pdbx_seq_one_letter_code
_entity_poly.pdbx_strand_id
1 'polypeptide(L)'
;MLELSTPVQYVKGIGPRLAEILAAKGIHTINELLQYLPFRYEDRLNPRTIAELRPGEMATVIAEVRTSGLFRTRRMPIFEMTAGQGRARLRCLWFHGTYLKDKFKPGQMVALYGKVEVDDRRGDFQIIQPQFEILGDPSDERAAESAGEKFAASLEVGRIVPIYESAGQGRLTSRWFRRIIHTALENLTPDLLDPIPAAVRARMELISPREALWKVHWPDPGESLQDLQSSRTAAHLRLIFEELFFIELGLELKRREQKAQTGIAFRLDDRARAAIKKILPFHPTAAQKRVLKEIASDMEKPSPMRRLLQGDVGSGKTIVAFEAAIIAIENGYQVALMAPTEILAQQHYFSARRILENAGYRIVLLTGSLEQDRKREVRRHIAQGNAQLVIGTHALIEEKVEFANPGLVIVDEQHRFGVMQRLKLMKKGTEVTMSVAARPASKSTETKKGDTTVAPEPDVLVMTATPIPRTLALTIYGDLDLSVLDEMPPGRTPIVTRRVSDERCEEVWEFVRKQVGAGHQAYVVYPVIEENEENELKAAIKMHKEMRQRIFPELHVGLLHGRLHPDEKEHVMKEFQKGDISVLVSTTVIEVGVDVPNATIMVVEHAERFGLSQLHQLRGRIGRGAAKSYCILMTGDKVSEEGECRLDAMVRTNDGFQIAELDLELRGPGEFFGTRQAGLPSFQVANLIRDRQILEAAKREAAAVLDGPNGEISQQEVNLALRHMRTRWQHTYGLVEVG
;
A
#
# COMPACT_ATOMS: atom_id res chain seq x y z
N MET A 1 -30.81 23.12 -9.31
CA MET A 1 -30.22 22.27 -8.29
C MET A 1 -29.19 21.39 -8.96
N LEU A 2 -28.11 21.10 -8.30
CA LEU A 2 -27.02 20.29 -8.81
C LEU A 2 -27.09 18.89 -8.20
N GLU A 3 -26.80 17.85 -9.01
CA GLU A 3 -26.67 16.48 -8.55
C GLU A 3 -25.18 16.10 -8.45
N LEU A 4 -24.85 15.10 -7.66
CA LEU A 4 -23.46 14.62 -7.51
C LEU A 4 -22.83 14.17 -8.84
N SER A 5 -23.64 13.63 -9.77
CA SER A 5 -23.23 13.21 -11.11
C SER A 5 -23.04 14.35 -12.11
N THR A 6 -23.47 15.56 -11.77
CA THR A 6 -23.39 16.74 -12.67
C THR A 6 -21.92 17.09 -12.94
N PRO A 7 -21.50 17.29 -14.22
CA PRO A 7 -20.15 17.73 -14.55
C PRO A 7 -19.79 19.07 -13.90
N VAL A 8 -18.53 19.21 -13.43
CA VAL A 8 -18.06 20.41 -12.69
C VAL A 8 -18.18 21.72 -13.46
N GLN A 9 -18.16 21.66 -14.79
CA GLN A 9 -18.31 22.86 -15.65
C GLN A 9 -19.61 23.61 -15.44
N TYR A 10 -20.66 22.97 -14.88
CA TYR A 10 -21.96 23.61 -14.60
C TYR A 10 -22.00 24.32 -13.24
N VAL A 11 -20.94 24.22 -12.43
CA VAL A 11 -20.81 25.03 -11.21
C VAL A 11 -20.47 26.46 -11.59
N LYS A 12 -21.24 27.41 -11.06
CA LYS A 12 -21.03 28.85 -11.32
C LYS A 12 -19.60 29.25 -10.93
N GLY A 13 -18.81 29.70 -11.89
CA GLY A 13 -17.40 30.09 -11.71
C GLY A 13 -16.40 29.10 -12.27
N ILE A 14 -16.84 27.98 -12.86
CA ILE A 14 -15.99 27.04 -13.59
C ILE A 14 -16.27 27.13 -15.08
N GLY A 15 -15.36 27.75 -15.84
CA GLY A 15 -15.39 27.73 -17.30
C GLY A 15 -14.64 26.53 -17.89
N PRO A 16 -14.72 26.29 -19.22
CA PRO A 16 -14.09 25.12 -19.86
C PRO A 16 -12.61 24.96 -19.56
N ARG A 17 -11.83 26.04 -19.57
CA ARG A 17 -10.39 26.01 -19.25
C ARG A 17 -10.07 25.59 -17.81
N LEU A 18 -10.93 25.93 -16.84
CA LEU A 18 -10.77 25.53 -15.45
C LEU A 18 -11.22 24.09 -15.26
N ALA A 19 -12.24 23.65 -15.99
CA ALA A 19 -12.68 22.25 -16.00
C ALA A 19 -11.57 21.31 -16.54
N GLU A 20 -10.81 21.73 -17.55
CA GLU A 20 -9.64 20.97 -18.03
C GLU A 20 -8.55 20.82 -16.96
N ILE A 21 -8.26 21.87 -16.19
CA ILE A 21 -7.29 21.81 -15.08
C ILE A 21 -7.77 20.87 -13.98
N LEU A 22 -9.08 20.90 -13.66
CA LEU A 22 -9.69 19.99 -12.70
C LEU A 22 -9.67 18.54 -13.20
N ALA A 23 -9.98 18.32 -14.48
CA ALA A 23 -9.94 17.01 -15.11
C ALA A 23 -8.52 16.37 -15.06
N ALA A 24 -7.47 17.18 -15.20
CA ALA A 24 -6.09 16.72 -15.04
C ALA A 24 -5.77 16.24 -13.60
N LYS A 25 -6.57 16.66 -12.60
CA LYS A 25 -6.53 16.13 -11.21
C LYS A 25 -7.57 15.02 -10.93
N GLY A 26 -8.28 14.55 -11.96
CA GLY A 26 -9.31 13.53 -11.81
C GLY A 26 -10.66 14.08 -11.30
N ILE A 27 -10.89 15.39 -11.37
CA ILE A 27 -12.14 16.03 -10.90
C ILE A 27 -13.00 16.38 -12.12
N HIS A 28 -13.98 15.52 -12.42
CA HIS A 28 -14.89 15.66 -13.56
C HIS A 28 -16.32 16.03 -13.16
N THR A 29 -16.76 15.55 -11.99
CA THR A 29 -18.13 15.70 -11.48
C THR A 29 -18.15 16.48 -10.17
N ILE A 30 -19.35 16.90 -9.75
CA ILE A 30 -19.54 17.54 -8.44
C ILE A 30 -19.17 16.58 -7.31
N ASN A 31 -19.45 15.30 -7.44
CA ASN A 31 -19.06 14.31 -6.45
C ASN A 31 -17.55 14.32 -6.21
N GLU A 32 -16.75 14.27 -7.27
CA GLU A 32 -15.28 14.29 -7.16
C GLU A 32 -14.76 15.64 -6.63
N LEU A 33 -15.44 16.75 -6.98
CA LEU A 33 -15.14 18.08 -6.42
C LEU A 33 -15.39 18.12 -4.90
N LEU A 34 -16.51 17.58 -4.41
CA LEU A 34 -16.87 17.55 -3.00
C LEU A 34 -16.10 16.48 -2.22
N GLN A 35 -15.46 15.53 -2.91
CA GLN A 35 -14.52 14.57 -2.34
C GLN A 35 -13.07 15.09 -2.36
N TYR A 36 -12.81 16.24 -2.97
CA TYR A 36 -11.51 16.91 -2.87
C TYR A 36 -11.42 17.61 -1.51
N LEU A 37 -11.05 16.83 -0.48
CA LEU A 37 -11.06 17.26 0.91
C LEU A 37 -9.91 18.22 1.24
N PRO A 38 -10.10 19.09 2.25
CA PRO A 38 -9.02 19.92 2.77
C PRO A 38 -7.94 19.04 3.42
N PHE A 39 -6.67 19.36 3.18
CA PHE A 39 -5.55 18.64 3.78
C PHE A 39 -5.22 19.12 5.19
N ARG A 40 -5.70 20.32 5.57
CA ARG A 40 -5.60 20.87 6.93
C ARG A 40 -6.66 21.93 7.18
N TYR A 41 -6.85 22.29 8.44
CA TYR A 41 -7.74 23.36 8.86
C TYR A 41 -6.98 24.43 9.63
N GLU A 42 -7.41 25.69 9.51
CA GLU A 42 -6.84 26.82 10.22
C GLU A 42 -7.92 27.50 11.06
N ASP A 43 -7.66 27.69 12.37
CA ASP A 43 -8.56 28.45 13.23
C ASP A 43 -8.39 29.94 12.95
N ARG A 44 -9.47 30.57 12.43
CA ARG A 44 -9.56 32.01 12.20
C ARG A 44 -10.81 32.60 12.88
N LEU A 45 -11.32 31.91 13.93
CA LEU A 45 -12.54 32.28 14.65
C LEU A 45 -12.38 33.57 15.42
N ASN A 46 -11.26 33.72 16.16
CA ASN A 46 -11.07 34.76 17.14
C ASN A 46 -10.03 35.78 16.64
N PRO A 47 -10.46 36.93 16.07
CA PRO A 47 -9.51 37.95 15.71
C PRO A 47 -8.81 38.53 16.98
N ARG A 48 -7.49 38.65 16.91
CA ARG A 48 -6.65 39.25 17.92
C ARG A 48 -6.59 40.76 17.73
N THR A 49 -6.43 41.47 18.80
CA THR A 49 -6.04 42.90 18.70
C THR A 49 -4.54 42.98 18.36
N ILE A 50 -4.13 44.05 17.66
CA ILE A 50 -2.71 44.27 17.33
C ILE A 50 -1.83 44.29 18.58
N ALA A 51 -2.36 44.73 19.71
CA ALA A 51 -1.65 44.80 20.97
C ALA A 51 -1.40 43.41 21.64
N GLU A 52 -2.20 42.41 21.31
CA GLU A 52 -2.11 41.04 21.83
C GLU A 52 -1.28 40.10 20.94
N LEU A 53 -0.77 40.58 19.80
CA LEU A 53 0.00 39.76 18.88
C LEU A 53 1.33 39.32 19.48
N ARG A 54 1.72 38.10 19.15
CA ARG A 54 3.01 37.53 19.56
C ARG A 54 3.82 37.14 18.32
N PRO A 55 5.15 37.39 18.32
CA PRO A 55 6.00 36.98 17.22
C PRO A 55 5.96 35.45 17.02
N GLY A 56 5.88 35.03 15.74
CA GLY A 56 5.87 33.63 15.34
C GLY A 56 4.51 32.97 15.28
N GLU A 57 3.44 33.56 15.88
CA GLU A 57 2.09 33.01 15.81
C GLU A 57 1.37 33.34 14.51
N MET A 58 0.43 32.48 14.13
CA MET A 58 -0.56 32.77 13.09
C MET A 58 -1.74 33.49 13.73
N ALA A 59 -2.10 34.65 13.22
CA ALA A 59 -3.19 35.44 13.79
C ALA A 59 -4.13 36.04 12.76
N THR A 60 -5.40 36.13 13.12
CA THR A 60 -6.41 36.95 12.40
C THR A 60 -6.49 38.30 13.10
N VAL A 61 -6.37 39.39 12.33
CA VAL A 61 -6.48 40.76 12.85
C VAL A 61 -7.49 41.51 12.01
N ILE A 62 -8.48 42.17 12.68
CA ILE A 62 -9.39 43.11 12.03
C ILE A 62 -8.92 44.52 12.34
N ALA A 63 -8.55 45.27 11.33
CA ALA A 63 -8.00 46.59 11.53
C ALA A 63 -8.40 47.55 10.38
N GLU A 64 -8.29 48.84 10.65
CA GLU A 64 -8.57 49.89 9.67
C GLU A 64 -7.30 50.15 8.85
N VAL A 65 -7.46 50.28 7.52
CA VAL A 65 -6.34 50.68 6.63
C VAL A 65 -5.99 52.15 6.90
N ARG A 66 -4.77 52.42 7.34
CA ARG A 66 -4.25 53.77 7.56
C ARG A 66 -3.55 54.31 6.32
N THR A 67 -2.66 53.50 5.76
CA THR A 67 -1.91 53.87 4.55
C THR A 67 -1.71 52.68 3.65
N SER A 68 -1.63 52.88 2.38
CA SER A 68 -1.28 51.85 1.40
C SER A 68 -0.45 52.45 0.26
N GLY A 69 0.53 51.72 -0.24
CA GLY A 69 1.39 52.19 -1.29
C GLY A 69 2.20 51.10 -1.98
N LEU A 70 2.57 51.36 -3.24
CA LEU A 70 3.45 50.50 -4.01
C LEU A 70 4.85 51.05 -4.05
N PHE A 71 5.81 50.32 -3.48
CA PHE A 71 7.22 50.64 -3.49
C PHE A 71 7.95 49.78 -4.51
N ARG A 72 8.78 50.40 -5.35
CA ARG A 72 9.63 49.67 -6.30
C ARG A 72 11.05 49.61 -5.73
N THR A 73 11.48 48.41 -5.38
CA THR A 73 12.88 48.14 -5.07
C THR A 73 13.63 47.78 -6.35
N ARG A 74 15.01 47.78 -6.28
CA ARG A 74 15.83 47.35 -7.44
C ARG A 74 15.57 45.91 -7.90
N ARG A 75 14.99 45.06 -7.05
CA ARG A 75 14.78 43.64 -7.36
C ARG A 75 13.33 43.30 -7.67
N MET A 76 12.35 43.90 -6.97
CA MET A 76 10.91 43.57 -7.13
C MET A 76 10.00 44.69 -6.62
N PRO A 77 8.76 44.80 -7.12
CA PRO A 77 7.73 45.67 -6.55
C PRO A 77 7.20 45.08 -5.24
N ILE A 78 7.10 45.91 -4.20
CA ILE A 78 6.54 45.54 -2.90
C ILE A 78 5.33 46.44 -2.66
N PHE A 79 4.18 45.86 -2.38
CA PHE A 79 3.03 46.60 -1.91
C PHE A 79 3.05 46.57 -0.38
N GLU A 80 3.00 47.75 0.25
CA GLU A 80 2.97 47.92 1.69
C GLU A 80 1.65 48.57 2.11
N MET A 81 1.03 48.02 3.13
CA MET A 81 -0.15 48.58 3.78
C MET A 81 0.09 48.62 5.29
N THR A 82 -0.28 49.72 5.91
CA THR A 82 -0.31 49.83 7.36
C THR A 82 -1.75 49.81 7.83
N ALA A 83 -2.08 48.79 8.63
CA ALA A 83 -3.37 48.68 9.31
C ALA A 83 -3.26 49.16 10.76
N GLY A 84 -4.30 49.68 11.34
CA GLY A 84 -4.29 50.26 12.68
C GLY A 84 -5.52 49.96 13.51
N GLN A 85 -5.32 49.81 14.82
CA GLN A 85 -6.37 49.75 15.85
C GLN A 85 -6.00 50.77 16.95
N GLY A 86 -6.68 51.91 16.97
CA GLY A 86 -6.31 53.00 17.86
C GLY A 86 -4.88 53.49 17.61
N ARG A 87 -3.99 53.32 18.60
CA ARG A 87 -2.56 53.68 18.47
C ARG A 87 -1.69 52.55 17.95
N ALA A 88 -2.13 51.31 18.01
CA ALA A 88 -1.38 50.14 17.56
C ALA A 88 -1.37 50.05 16.00
N ARG A 89 -0.23 49.67 15.47
CA ARG A 89 -0.02 49.54 14.01
C ARG A 89 0.48 48.17 13.65
N LEU A 90 0.03 47.69 12.49
CA LEU A 90 0.45 46.42 11.89
C LEU A 90 0.85 46.69 10.45
N ARG A 91 2.05 46.32 10.11
CA ARG A 91 2.59 46.46 8.75
C ARG A 91 2.34 45.20 7.93
N CYS A 92 1.80 45.33 6.75
CA CYS A 92 1.53 44.22 5.83
C CYS A 92 2.29 44.42 4.53
N LEU A 93 3.03 43.38 4.10
CA LEU A 93 3.90 43.42 2.94
C LEU A 93 3.52 42.34 1.92
N TRP A 94 3.35 42.73 0.67
CA TRP A 94 3.15 41.77 -0.42
C TRP A 94 4.23 41.94 -1.48
N PHE A 95 5.04 40.92 -1.67
CA PHE A 95 5.99 40.84 -2.76
C PHE A 95 5.23 40.63 -4.08
N HIS A 96 5.68 41.28 -5.17
CA HIS A 96 4.97 41.31 -6.45
C HIS A 96 3.53 41.83 -6.37
N GLY A 97 3.25 42.68 -5.39
CA GLY A 97 1.89 43.17 -5.05
C GLY A 97 1.33 44.25 -5.99
N THR A 98 1.75 44.35 -7.26
CA THR A 98 1.24 45.35 -8.23
C THR A 98 -0.25 45.26 -8.46
N TYR A 99 -0.84 44.05 -8.32
CA TYR A 99 -2.27 43.77 -8.45
C TYR A 99 -3.12 44.35 -7.30
N LEU A 100 -2.47 44.79 -6.20
CA LEU A 100 -3.11 45.39 -5.03
C LEU A 100 -3.21 46.89 -5.12
N LYS A 101 -2.58 47.51 -6.13
CA LYS A 101 -2.67 48.93 -6.37
C LYS A 101 -4.15 49.32 -6.50
N ASP A 102 -4.55 50.35 -5.78
CA ASP A 102 -5.92 50.88 -5.73
C ASP A 102 -7.00 49.96 -5.10
N LYS A 103 -6.62 48.79 -4.53
CA LYS A 103 -7.57 47.90 -3.82
C LYS A 103 -7.86 48.37 -2.39
N PHE A 104 -6.87 48.94 -1.70
CA PHE A 104 -7.02 49.39 -0.33
C PHE A 104 -7.12 50.91 -0.26
N LYS A 105 -8.15 51.39 0.41
CA LYS A 105 -8.36 52.81 0.67
C LYS A 105 -8.25 53.12 2.15
N PRO A 106 -7.62 54.22 2.57
CA PRO A 106 -7.62 54.65 3.97
C PRO A 106 -9.04 54.68 4.55
N GLY A 107 -9.20 54.20 5.78
CA GLY A 107 -10.49 54.08 6.46
C GLY A 107 -11.24 52.76 6.22
N GLN A 108 -10.88 51.96 5.26
CA GLN A 108 -11.50 50.65 5.07
C GLN A 108 -11.18 49.68 6.21
N MET A 109 -12.17 48.94 6.67
CA MET A 109 -11.97 47.81 7.59
C MET A 109 -11.53 46.56 6.82
N VAL A 110 -10.43 45.96 7.25
CA VAL A 110 -9.85 44.75 6.65
C VAL A 110 -9.64 43.68 7.67
N ALA A 111 -9.90 42.43 7.30
CA ALA A 111 -9.44 41.28 8.05
C ALA A 111 -8.16 40.76 7.40
N LEU A 112 -7.16 40.52 8.22
CA LEU A 112 -5.81 40.10 7.83
C LEU A 112 -5.47 38.78 8.55
N TYR A 113 -4.96 37.80 7.82
CA TYR A 113 -4.50 36.55 8.42
C TYR A 113 -3.10 36.22 7.93
N GLY A 114 -2.21 35.88 8.85
CA GLY A 114 -0.86 35.50 8.52
C GLY A 114 0.04 35.33 9.74
N LYS A 115 1.30 34.94 9.48
CA LYS A 115 2.30 34.80 10.52
C LYS A 115 2.80 36.17 10.95
N VAL A 116 2.74 36.41 12.25
CA VAL A 116 3.19 37.66 12.87
C VAL A 116 4.72 37.61 13.02
N GLU A 117 5.39 38.60 12.51
CA GLU A 117 6.83 38.80 12.63
C GLU A 117 7.13 40.18 13.23
N VAL A 118 8.32 40.39 13.70
CA VAL A 118 8.81 41.72 14.12
C VAL A 118 9.76 42.24 13.08
N ASP A 119 9.59 43.47 12.67
CA ASP A 119 10.58 44.14 11.81
C ASP A 119 11.82 44.49 12.65
N ASP A 120 12.92 43.78 12.46
CA ASP A 120 14.18 43.93 13.21
C ASP A 120 14.73 45.37 13.18
N ARG A 121 14.32 46.20 12.23
CA ARG A 121 14.80 47.58 12.08
C ARG A 121 13.93 48.60 12.78
N ARG A 122 12.61 48.33 12.88
CA ARG A 122 11.63 49.30 13.38
C ARG A 122 11.00 48.86 14.70
N GLY A 123 11.07 47.57 15.03
CA GLY A 123 10.43 46.98 16.20
C GLY A 123 8.92 46.85 16.10
N ASP A 124 8.32 47.16 14.96
CA ASP A 124 6.87 47.07 14.74
C ASP A 124 6.47 45.64 14.32
N PHE A 125 5.24 45.23 14.64
CA PHE A 125 4.68 44.00 14.11
C PHE A 125 4.45 44.09 12.61
N GLN A 126 4.81 43.04 11.89
CA GLN A 126 4.56 42.91 10.47
C GLN A 126 4.00 41.53 10.12
N ILE A 127 3.24 41.45 9.01
CA ILE A 127 2.82 40.20 8.40
C ILE A 127 3.28 40.23 6.94
N ILE A 128 4.03 39.23 6.53
CA ILE A 128 4.47 39.06 5.14
C ILE A 128 3.49 38.19 4.39
N GLN A 129 3.03 38.66 3.22
CA GLN A 129 2.04 38.00 2.36
C GLN A 129 0.72 37.61 3.09
N PRO A 130 0.13 38.52 3.92
CA PRO A 130 -1.11 38.16 4.60
C PRO A 130 -2.23 37.85 3.60
N GLN A 131 -3.07 36.88 3.95
CA GLN A 131 -4.38 36.76 3.33
C GLN A 131 -5.25 37.91 3.86
N PHE A 132 -6.09 38.46 3.00
CA PHE A 132 -6.90 39.61 3.40
C PHE A 132 -8.32 39.54 2.85
N GLU A 133 -9.24 40.20 3.55
CA GLU A 133 -10.61 40.47 3.10
C GLU A 133 -11.00 41.88 3.50
N ILE A 134 -11.71 42.59 2.57
CA ILE A 134 -12.21 43.94 2.83
C ILE A 134 -13.62 43.81 3.39
N LEU A 135 -13.81 44.22 4.65
CA LEU A 135 -15.05 44.05 5.41
C LEU A 135 -15.96 45.27 5.27
N GLY A 136 -15.43 46.47 5.12
CA GLY A 136 -16.22 47.71 5.05
C GLY A 136 -15.57 48.80 4.22
N ASP A 137 -16.39 49.68 3.62
CA ASP A 137 -15.93 50.88 2.90
C ASP A 137 -16.09 52.12 3.81
N PRO A 138 -15.14 53.06 3.83
CA PRO A 138 -15.23 54.27 4.64
C PRO A 138 -16.44 55.18 4.34
N SER A 139 -17.09 54.97 3.19
CA SER A 139 -18.30 55.72 2.79
C SER A 139 -19.62 55.23 3.40
N ASP A 140 -19.59 54.13 4.18
CA ASP A 140 -20.78 53.53 4.79
C ASP A 140 -20.92 54.04 6.23
N GLU A 141 -21.96 54.85 6.51
CA GLU A 141 -22.23 55.40 7.83
C GLU A 141 -22.46 54.34 8.94
N ARG A 142 -22.72 53.07 8.50
CA ARG A 142 -22.83 51.88 9.37
C ARG A 142 -21.63 50.92 9.24
N ALA A 143 -20.48 51.47 8.91
CA ALA A 143 -19.30 50.65 8.56
C ALA A 143 -18.93 49.58 9.60
N ALA A 144 -19.11 49.85 10.88
CA ALA A 144 -18.78 48.90 11.96
C ALA A 144 -19.81 47.77 12.08
N GLU A 145 -21.11 48.02 11.96
CA GLU A 145 -22.15 47.00 11.97
C GLU A 145 -22.12 46.17 10.69
N SER A 146 -21.97 46.80 9.54
CA SER A 146 -21.79 46.15 8.23
C SER A 146 -20.52 45.32 8.15
N ALA A 147 -19.43 45.73 8.82
CA ALA A 147 -18.21 44.94 8.92
C ALA A 147 -18.39 43.66 9.75
N GLY A 148 -19.18 43.72 10.82
CA GLY A 148 -19.52 42.54 11.64
C GLY A 148 -20.34 41.51 10.88
N GLU A 149 -21.37 41.95 10.14
CA GLU A 149 -22.19 41.06 9.30
C GLU A 149 -21.39 40.45 8.16
N LYS A 150 -20.54 41.22 7.46
CA LYS A 150 -19.64 40.71 6.41
C LYS A 150 -18.59 39.78 6.96
N PHE A 151 -18.08 40.01 8.17
CA PHE A 151 -17.17 39.10 8.84
C PHE A 151 -17.84 37.77 9.14
N ALA A 152 -19.06 37.76 9.66
CA ALA A 152 -19.82 36.55 9.92
C ALA A 152 -20.18 35.77 8.64
N ALA A 153 -20.37 36.48 7.51
CA ALA A 153 -20.63 35.88 6.19
C ALA A 153 -19.34 35.54 5.42
N SER A 154 -18.17 35.89 5.92
CA SER A 154 -16.89 35.68 5.22
C SER A 154 -16.56 34.20 5.06
N LEU A 155 -15.97 33.85 3.92
CA LEU A 155 -15.42 32.52 3.66
C LEU A 155 -13.97 32.35 4.14
N GLU A 156 -13.35 33.45 4.58
CA GLU A 156 -11.91 33.49 4.84
C GLU A 156 -11.55 33.75 6.31
N VAL A 157 -12.44 34.37 7.06
CA VAL A 157 -12.21 34.77 8.46
C VAL A 157 -13.48 34.58 9.30
N GLY A 158 -13.35 34.59 10.64
CA GLY A 158 -14.48 34.40 11.54
C GLY A 158 -14.97 32.94 11.65
N ARG A 159 -14.12 31.98 11.27
CA ARG A 159 -14.45 30.57 11.27
C ARG A 159 -13.22 29.69 11.23
N ILE A 160 -13.42 28.38 11.36
CA ILE A 160 -12.41 27.38 10.99
C ILE A 160 -12.39 27.27 9.46
N VAL A 161 -11.23 27.52 8.85
CA VAL A 161 -11.06 27.62 7.41
C VAL A 161 -10.38 26.38 6.83
N PRO A 162 -11.02 25.66 5.90
CA PRO A 162 -10.38 24.51 5.24
C PRO A 162 -9.33 24.97 4.23
N ILE A 163 -8.20 24.28 4.19
CA ILE A 163 -7.08 24.56 3.29
C ILE A 163 -6.96 23.43 2.27
N TYR A 164 -6.98 23.78 1.00
CA TYR A 164 -6.89 22.87 -0.14
C TYR A 164 -5.54 23.01 -0.84
N GLU A 165 -5.03 21.93 -1.40
CA GLU A 165 -3.90 21.99 -2.30
C GLU A 165 -4.21 22.82 -3.54
N SER A 166 -3.22 23.59 -3.99
CA SER A 166 -3.33 24.36 -5.23
C SER A 166 -3.20 23.46 -6.46
N ALA A 167 -3.88 23.81 -7.55
CA ALA A 167 -3.82 23.08 -8.81
C ALA A 167 -3.40 23.98 -9.98
N GLY A 168 -3.01 23.37 -11.12
CA GLY A 168 -2.71 24.09 -12.35
C GLY A 168 -1.56 25.11 -12.18
N GLN A 169 -0.46 24.72 -11.55
CA GLN A 169 0.70 25.59 -11.26
C GLN A 169 0.30 26.87 -10.47
N GLY A 170 -0.59 26.71 -9.49
CA GLY A 170 -1.04 27.80 -8.63
C GLY A 170 -2.21 28.65 -9.20
N ARG A 171 -2.77 28.31 -10.35
CA ARG A 171 -3.93 29.00 -10.92
C ARG A 171 -5.21 28.79 -10.09
N LEU A 172 -5.40 27.57 -9.57
CA LEU A 172 -6.47 27.22 -8.66
C LEU A 172 -5.92 27.22 -7.23
N THR A 173 -6.15 28.29 -6.51
CA THR A 173 -5.67 28.47 -5.12
C THR A 173 -6.65 27.85 -4.12
N SER A 174 -6.22 27.63 -2.87
CA SER A 174 -7.09 27.20 -1.77
C SER A 174 -8.33 28.10 -1.62
N ARG A 175 -8.18 29.43 -1.77
CA ARG A 175 -9.29 30.39 -1.75
C ARG A 175 -10.31 30.15 -2.87
N TRP A 176 -9.82 29.81 -4.06
CA TRP A 176 -10.66 29.48 -5.21
C TRP A 176 -11.48 28.21 -4.92
N PHE A 177 -10.83 27.14 -4.42
CA PHE A 177 -11.52 25.89 -4.04
C PHE A 177 -12.60 26.13 -3.00
N ARG A 178 -12.31 26.87 -1.91
CA ARG A 178 -13.32 27.20 -0.88
C ARG A 178 -14.58 27.81 -1.51
N ARG A 179 -14.40 28.82 -2.33
CA ARG A 179 -15.53 29.52 -2.96
C ARG A 179 -16.34 28.60 -3.87
N ILE A 180 -15.67 27.82 -4.70
CA ILE A 180 -16.36 26.94 -5.66
C ILE A 180 -17.06 25.79 -4.94
N ILE A 181 -16.40 25.15 -3.98
CA ILE A 181 -16.99 24.07 -3.18
C ILE A 181 -18.20 24.60 -2.39
N HIS A 182 -18.09 25.76 -1.76
CA HIS A 182 -19.22 26.38 -1.07
C HIS A 182 -20.39 26.61 -2.03
N THR A 183 -20.14 27.20 -3.21
CA THR A 183 -21.18 27.40 -4.24
C THR A 183 -21.80 26.07 -4.68
N ALA A 184 -21.00 25.01 -4.81
CA ALA A 184 -21.52 23.69 -5.17
C ALA A 184 -22.41 23.11 -4.07
N LEU A 185 -22.01 23.22 -2.79
CA LEU A 185 -22.76 22.75 -1.62
C LEU A 185 -24.10 23.49 -1.45
N GLU A 186 -24.13 24.84 -1.64
CA GLU A 186 -25.35 25.64 -1.57
C GLU A 186 -26.38 25.23 -2.63
N ASN A 187 -25.89 24.89 -3.83
CA ASN A 187 -26.75 24.52 -4.95
C ASN A 187 -27.03 23.02 -5.08
N LEU A 188 -26.44 22.19 -4.17
CA LEU A 188 -26.64 20.77 -4.14
C LEU A 188 -28.08 20.42 -3.74
N THR A 189 -28.64 19.39 -4.38
CA THR A 189 -30.00 18.92 -4.05
C THR A 189 -30.13 18.61 -2.55
N PRO A 190 -31.23 19.03 -1.87
CA PRO A 190 -31.41 18.75 -0.44
C PRO A 190 -31.56 17.25 -0.14
N ASP A 191 -32.21 16.52 -1.04
CA ASP A 191 -32.52 15.10 -0.87
C ASP A 191 -31.47 14.22 -1.54
N LEU A 192 -30.27 14.17 -0.94
CA LEU A 192 -29.26 13.21 -1.37
C LEU A 192 -29.66 11.80 -0.90
N LEU A 193 -29.79 10.92 -1.86
CA LEU A 193 -30.08 9.53 -1.58
C LEU A 193 -28.90 8.92 -0.82
N ASP A 194 -29.16 8.37 0.38
CA ASP A 194 -28.14 7.72 1.16
C ASP A 194 -28.03 6.24 0.74
N PRO A 195 -26.88 5.81 0.18
CA PRO A 195 -26.71 4.44 -0.28
C PRO A 195 -26.44 3.44 0.86
N ILE A 196 -26.19 3.91 2.09
CA ILE A 196 -26.02 3.06 3.27
C ILE A 196 -27.39 2.75 3.89
N PRO A 197 -27.74 1.48 4.14
CA PRO A 197 -29.03 1.11 4.74
C PRO A 197 -29.32 1.82 6.06
N ALA A 198 -30.58 2.16 6.33
CA ALA A 198 -30.99 2.92 7.50
C ALA A 198 -30.60 2.24 8.82
N ALA A 199 -30.73 0.92 8.90
CA ALA A 199 -30.33 0.15 10.08
C ALA A 199 -28.81 0.24 10.35
N VAL A 200 -27.98 0.22 9.30
CA VAL A 200 -26.52 0.39 9.43
C VAL A 200 -26.18 1.80 9.91
N ARG A 201 -26.82 2.82 9.33
CA ARG A 201 -26.63 4.22 9.76
C ARG A 201 -26.98 4.43 11.24
N ALA A 202 -28.07 3.84 11.69
CA ALA A 202 -28.50 3.93 13.09
C ALA A 202 -27.51 3.23 14.04
N ARG A 203 -27.03 2.02 13.71
CA ARG A 203 -26.04 1.29 14.54
C ARG A 203 -24.68 1.99 14.62
N MET A 204 -24.28 2.64 13.53
CA MET A 204 -22.99 3.33 13.43
C MET A 204 -23.07 4.82 13.76
N GLU A 205 -24.25 5.32 14.17
CA GLU A 205 -24.51 6.72 14.51
C GLU A 205 -24.04 7.70 13.40
N LEU A 206 -24.31 7.33 12.14
CA LEU A 206 -23.81 8.11 11.00
C LEU A 206 -24.76 9.26 10.66
N ILE A 207 -24.21 10.45 10.50
CA ILE A 207 -24.92 11.62 9.97
C ILE A 207 -25.24 11.45 8.48
N SER A 208 -26.13 12.27 7.94
CA SER A 208 -26.49 12.23 6.52
C SER A 208 -25.32 12.56 5.60
N PRO A 209 -25.30 12.04 4.34
CA PRO A 209 -24.21 12.33 3.41
C PRO A 209 -24.08 13.83 3.09
N ARG A 210 -25.19 14.55 3.00
CA ARG A 210 -25.18 15.99 2.77
C ARG A 210 -24.58 16.77 3.94
N GLU A 211 -24.93 16.40 5.16
CA GLU A 211 -24.42 17.02 6.38
C GLU A 211 -22.90 16.73 6.52
N ALA A 212 -22.46 15.53 6.22
CA ALA A 212 -21.05 15.17 6.25
C ALA A 212 -20.23 15.98 5.24
N LEU A 213 -20.67 16.06 3.99
CA LEU A 213 -20.04 16.89 2.97
C LEU A 213 -20.03 18.36 3.36
N TRP A 214 -21.13 18.86 3.94
CA TRP A 214 -21.17 20.24 4.40
C TRP A 214 -20.15 20.50 5.50
N LYS A 215 -20.16 19.72 6.61
CA LYS A 215 -19.34 19.94 7.79
C LYS A 215 -17.83 19.73 7.55
N VAL A 216 -17.46 18.83 6.65
CA VAL A 216 -16.04 18.65 6.28
C VAL A 216 -15.50 19.90 5.57
N HIS A 217 -16.28 20.52 4.68
CA HIS A 217 -15.86 21.72 3.96
C HIS A 217 -16.22 23.03 4.67
N TRP A 218 -17.15 22.97 5.60
CA TRP A 218 -17.66 24.10 6.36
C TRP A 218 -17.91 23.74 7.80
N PRO A 219 -16.82 23.52 8.58
CA PRO A 219 -16.92 23.10 9.96
C PRO A 219 -17.69 24.11 10.81
N ASP A 220 -18.45 23.59 11.79
CA ASP A 220 -19.13 24.41 12.76
C ASP A 220 -18.10 25.11 13.68
N PRO A 221 -18.39 26.33 14.19
CA PRO A 221 -17.46 27.07 15.04
C PRO A 221 -17.07 26.35 16.35
N GLY A 222 -17.89 25.38 16.80
CA GLY A 222 -17.65 24.59 18.00
C GLY A 222 -16.84 23.31 17.79
N GLU A 223 -16.47 22.99 16.55
CA GLU A 223 -15.66 21.79 16.25
C GLU A 223 -14.24 21.92 16.76
N SER A 224 -13.70 20.83 17.29
CA SER A 224 -12.31 20.77 17.73
C SER A 224 -11.35 20.80 16.53
N LEU A 225 -10.43 21.75 16.50
CA LEU A 225 -9.40 21.82 15.45
C LEU A 225 -8.53 20.54 15.43
N GLN A 226 -8.27 19.95 16.61
CA GLN A 226 -7.53 18.70 16.71
C GLN A 226 -8.28 17.53 16.06
N ASP A 227 -9.60 17.43 16.28
CA ASP A 227 -10.42 16.38 15.67
C ASP A 227 -10.58 16.57 14.16
N LEU A 228 -10.66 17.81 13.71
CA LEU A 228 -10.65 18.15 12.29
C LEU A 228 -9.33 17.73 11.60
N GLN A 229 -8.19 18.07 12.22
CA GLN A 229 -6.86 17.74 11.67
C GLN A 229 -6.57 16.23 11.72
N SER A 230 -7.06 15.52 12.73
CA SER A 230 -6.93 14.07 12.85
C SER A 230 -8.02 13.28 12.13
N SER A 231 -8.95 13.96 11.42
CA SER A 231 -10.10 13.35 10.71
C SER A 231 -11.00 12.51 11.64
N ARG A 232 -11.32 13.03 12.83
CA ARG A 232 -12.09 12.35 13.88
C ARG A 232 -13.48 12.94 14.12
N THR A 233 -13.89 13.98 13.40
CA THR A 233 -15.25 14.54 13.52
C THR A 233 -16.29 13.57 12.98
N ALA A 234 -17.56 13.72 13.37
CA ALA A 234 -18.67 12.91 12.85
C ALA A 234 -18.75 12.92 11.32
N ALA A 235 -18.41 14.05 10.70
CA ALA A 235 -18.37 14.19 9.26
C ALA A 235 -17.27 13.31 8.62
N HIS A 236 -16.06 13.34 9.18
CA HIS A 236 -14.97 12.47 8.72
C HIS A 236 -15.30 11.00 8.94
N LEU A 237 -15.81 10.64 10.11
CA LEU A 237 -16.19 9.25 10.42
C LEU A 237 -17.25 8.71 9.43
N ARG A 238 -18.23 9.56 9.03
CA ARG A 238 -19.21 9.20 8.02
C ARG A 238 -18.57 8.90 6.66
N LEU A 239 -17.67 9.76 6.19
CA LEU A 239 -17.00 9.59 4.91
C LEU A 239 -16.03 8.41 4.92
N ILE A 240 -15.27 8.23 6.00
CA ILE A 240 -14.36 7.08 6.21
C ILE A 240 -15.14 5.77 6.20
N PHE A 241 -16.26 5.70 6.98
CA PHE A 241 -17.09 4.51 7.02
C PHE A 241 -17.68 4.20 5.65
N GLU A 242 -18.20 5.19 4.94
CA GLU A 242 -18.75 5.01 3.59
C GLU A 242 -17.74 4.42 2.62
N GLU A 243 -16.52 4.97 2.60
CA GLU A 243 -15.44 4.50 1.74
C GLU A 243 -15.08 3.05 2.04
N LEU A 244 -14.88 2.71 3.31
CA LEU A 244 -14.51 1.36 3.76
C LEU A 244 -15.67 0.36 3.58
N PHE A 245 -16.92 0.77 3.84
CA PHE A 245 -18.10 -0.06 3.71
C PHE A 245 -18.32 -0.56 2.27
N PHE A 246 -18.20 0.32 1.28
CA PHE A 246 -18.40 -0.09 -0.11
C PHE A 246 -17.26 -0.95 -0.64
N ILE A 247 -16.05 -0.77 -0.14
CA ILE A 247 -14.93 -1.66 -0.44
C ILE A 247 -15.21 -3.06 0.12
N GLU A 248 -15.55 -3.15 1.40
CA GLU A 248 -15.82 -4.43 2.04
C GLU A 248 -17.07 -5.11 1.47
N LEU A 249 -18.09 -4.34 1.05
CA LEU A 249 -19.26 -4.85 0.37
C LEU A 249 -18.90 -5.53 -0.97
N GLY A 250 -18.03 -4.91 -1.75
CA GLY A 250 -17.54 -5.47 -3.01
C GLY A 250 -16.68 -6.72 -2.79
N LEU A 251 -15.80 -6.71 -1.80
CA LEU A 251 -14.97 -7.86 -1.45
C LEU A 251 -15.80 -9.04 -0.93
N GLU A 252 -16.79 -8.78 -0.09
CA GLU A 252 -17.66 -9.82 0.45
C GLU A 252 -18.58 -10.42 -0.63
N LEU A 253 -19.09 -9.58 -1.56
CA LEU A 253 -19.83 -10.08 -2.72
C LEU A 253 -19.00 -11.05 -3.55
N LYS A 254 -17.75 -10.66 -3.86
CA LYS A 254 -16.82 -11.50 -4.61
C LYS A 254 -16.49 -12.81 -3.87
N ARG A 255 -16.31 -12.75 -2.53
CA ARG A 255 -16.12 -13.97 -1.72
C ARG A 255 -17.31 -14.92 -1.80
N ARG A 256 -18.53 -14.39 -1.78
CA ARG A 256 -19.76 -15.22 -1.88
C ARG A 256 -19.91 -15.85 -3.26
N GLU A 257 -19.64 -15.08 -4.32
CA GLU A 257 -19.63 -15.60 -5.68
C GLU A 257 -18.60 -16.74 -5.85
N GLN A 258 -17.42 -16.59 -5.26
CA GLN A 258 -16.38 -17.63 -5.28
C GLN A 258 -16.76 -18.87 -4.48
N LYS A 259 -17.35 -18.70 -3.27
CA LYS A 259 -17.81 -19.83 -2.45
C LYS A 259 -18.99 -20.58 -3.08
N ALA A 260 -19.73 -19.95 -4.00
CA ALA A 260 -20.79 -20.60 -4.76
C ALA A 260 -20.27 -21.48 -5.91
N GLN A 261 -18.98 -21.35 -6.28
CA GLN A 261 -18.36 -22.21 -7.29
C GLN A 261 -18.12 -23.62 -6.75
N THR A 262 -18.21 -24.61 -7.63
CA THR A 262 -17.95 -26.00 -7.26
C THR A 262 -16.45 -26.26 -7.22
N GLY A 263 -15.93 -26.62 -6.06
CA GLY A 263 -14.54 -26.99 -5.81
C GLY A 263 -14.36 -28.51 -5.62
N ILE A 264 -13.11 -28.87 -5.35
CA ILE A 264 -12.71 -30.24 -5.05
C ILE A 264 -12.76 -30.44 -3.54
N ALA A 265 -13.58 -31.38 -3.04
CA ALA A 265 -13.57 -31.74 -1.63
C ALA A 265 -12.53 -32.85 -1.41
N PHE A 266 -11.39 -32.50 -0.84
CA PHE A 266 -10.36 -33.48 -0.49
C PHE A 266 -10.68 -34.22 0.79
N ARG A 267 -10.15 -35.45 0.94
CA ARG A 267 -10.29 -36.26 2.16
C ARG A 267 -8.99 -36.29 2.92
N LEU A 268 -9.02 -35.88 4.18
CA LEU A 268 -7.86 -35.97 5.09
C LEU A 268 -8.01 -37.28 5.90
N ASP A 269 -7.82 -38.43 5.26
CA ASP A 269 -7.84 -39.72 5.84
C ASP A 269 -6.54 -40.08 6.59
N ASP A 270 -6.49 -41.26 7.18
CA ASP A 270 -5.32 -41.73 7.93
C ASP A 270 -4.10 -41.95 7.02
N ARG A 271 -4.29 -42.21 5.73
CA ARG A 271 -3.26 -42.35 4.72
C ARG A 271 -2.57 -41.00 4.48
N ALA A 272 -3.33 -39.94 4.22
CA ALA A 272 -2.80 -38.59 4.05
C ALA A 272 -2.08 -38.10 5.32
N ARG A 273 -2.65 -38.37 6.50
CA ARG A 273 -2.02 -38.02 7.78
C ARG A 273 -0.71 -38.77 8.02
N ALA A 274 -0.65 -40.05 7.69
CA ALA A 274 0.58 -40.86 7.78
C ALA A 274 1.65 -40.37 6.80
N ALA A 275 1.24 -40.02 5.56
CA ALA A 275 2.12 -39.45 4.55
C ALA A 275 2.74 -38.12 5.01
N ILE A 276 1.95 -37.20 5.57
CA ILE A 276 2.43 -35.92 6.13
C ILE A 276 3.45 -36.20 7.27
N LYS A 277 3.13 -37.09 8.21
CA LYS A 277 4.06 -37.43 9.30
C LYS A 277 5.40 -38.01 8.81
N LYS A 278 5.36 -38.78 7.73
CA LYS A 278 6.56 -39.43 7.16
C LYS A 278 7.55 -38.42 6.57
N ILE A 279 7.07 -37.29 6.03
CA ILE A 279 7.91 -36.30 5.38
C ILE A 279 8.50 -35.26 6.35
N LEU A 280 7.90 -35.11 7.53
CA LEU A 280 8.34 -34.08 8.48
C LEU A 280 9.67 -34.51 9.17
N PRO A 281 10.79 -33.81 8.91
CA PRO A 281 12.05 -34.11 9.56
C PRO A 281 12.14 -33.55 11.01
N PHE A 282 11.10 -32.82 11.45
CA PHE A 282 11.02 -32.13 12.75
C PHE A 282 9.58 -32.00 13.23
N HIS A 283 9.40 -31.59 14.50
CA HIS A 283 8.07 -31.27 15.02
C HIS A 283 7.60 -29.88 14.55
N PRO A 284 6.41 -29.77 13.91
CA PRO A 284 5.86 -28.49 13.52
C PRO A 284 5.57 -27.59 14.73
N THR A 285 5.74 -26.26 14.56
CA THR A 285 5.37 -25.27 15.57
C THR A 285 3.86 -25.23 15.79
N ALA A 286 3.42 -24.57 16.87
CA ALA A 286 1.99 -24.41 17.14
C ALA A 286 1.31 -23.61 16.01
N ALA A 287 1.96 -22.57 15.49
CA ALA A 287 1.46 -21.79 14.36
C ALA A 287 1.35 -22.61 13.07
N GLN A 288 2.34 -23.44 12.75
CA GLN A 288 2.31 -24.33 11.58
C GLN A 288 1.16 -25.34 11.67
N LYS A 289 0.96 -25.96 12.84
CA LYS A 289 -0.18 -26.89 13.08
C LYS A 289 -1.53 -26.20 12.93
N ARG A 290 -1.67 -25.00 13.49
CA ARG A 290 -2.90 -24.20 13.36
C ARG A 290 -3.21 -23.89 11.90
N VAL A 291 -2.24 -23.37 11.18
CA VAL A 291 -2.39 -22.98 9.77
C VAL A 291 -2.66 -24.19 8.88
N LEU A 292 -1.98 -25.32 9.09
CA LEU A 292 -2.27 -26.55 8.35
C LEU A 292 -3.70 -27.04 8.60
N LYS A 293 -4.19 -26.93 9.84
CA LYS A 293 -5.59 -27.27 10.17
C LYS A 293 -6.59 -26.36 9.45
N GLU A 294 -6.29 -25.05 9.35
CA GLU A 294 -7.11 -24.10 8.61
C GLU A 294 -7.17 -24.46 7.12
N ILE A 295 -6.00 -24.71 6.49
CA ILE A 295 -5.89 -25.13 5.08
C ILE A 295 -6.64 -26.45 4.85
N ALA A 296 -6.39 -27.47 5.66
CA ALA A 296 -7.04 -28.76 5.52
C ALA A 296 -8.55 -28.67 5.66
N SER A 297 -9.05 -27.87 6.63
CA SER A 297 -10.49 -27.65 6.80
C SER A 297 -11.15 -26.96 5.60
N ASP A 298 -10.41 -26.10 4.88
CA ASP A 298 -10.93 -25.50 3.65
C ASP A 298 -10.88 -26.47 2.47
N MET A 299 -9.81 -27.24 2.34
CA MET A 299 -9.66 -28.28 1.31
C MET A 299 -10.73 -29.39 1.43
N GLU A 300 -11.28 -29.64 2.61
CA GLU A 300 -12.39 -30.62 2.82
C GLU A 300 -13.76 -30.11 2.34
N LYS A 301 -13.92 -28.80 2.07
CA LYS A 301 -15.17 -28.19 1.61
C LYS A 301 -15.42 -28.44 0.12
N PRO A 302 -16.69 -28.47 -0.32
CA PRO A 302 -17.03 -28.60 -1.74
C PRO A 302 -16.86 -27.29 -2.54
N SER A 303 -16.34 -26.23 -1.93
CA SER A 303 -16.01 -24.94 -2.56
C SER A 303 -14.50 -24.77 -2.69
N PRO A 304 -13.97 -24.11 -3.74
CA PRO A 304 -12.55 -23.98 -3.94
C PRO A 304 -11.91 -23.13 -2.82
N MET A 305 -10.84 -23.66 -2.22
CA MET A 305 -10.05 -22.91 -1.26
C MET A 305 -9.26 -21.81 -1.98
N ARG A 306 -9.32 -20.59 -1.48
CA ARG A 306 -8.46 -19.47 -1.92
C ARG A 306 -7.86 -18.81 -0.69
N ARG A 307 -6.59 -19.12 -0.39
CA ARG A 307 -5.97 -18.75 0.88
C ARG A 307 -4.61 -18.11 0.69
N LEU A 308 -4.34 -17.03 1.47
CA LEU A 308 -3.05 -16.38 1.59
C LEU A 308 -2.33 -16.88 2.84
N LEU A 309 -1.19 -17.51 2.65
CA LEU A 309 -0.28 -17.93 3.71
C LEU A 309 0.81 -16.87 3.89
N GLN A 310 0.71 -16.12 4.95
CA GLN A 310 1.64 -15.07 5.31
C GLN A 310 2.54 -15.51 6.47
N GLY A 311 3.80 -15.12 6.42
CA GLY A 311 4.76 -15.38 7.50
C GLY A 311 6.10 -14.77 7.17
N ASP A 312 6.89 -14.51 8.19
CA ASP A 312 8.23 -13.95 8.03
C ASP A 312 9.17 -14.90 7.27
N VAL A 313 10.31 -14.40 6.82
CA VAL A 313 11.34 -15.19 6.15
C VAL A 313 11.84 -16.29 7.11
N GLY A 314 11.71 -17.57 6.66
CA GLY A 314 12.12 -18.72 7.46
C GLY A 314 11.09 -19.20 8.50
N SER A 315 9.84 -18.71 8.51
CA SER A 315 8.75 -19.21 9.37
C SER A 315 8.27 -20.63 8.98
N GLY A 316 8.71 -21.16 7.83
CA GLY A 316 8.36 -22.51 7.37
C GLY A 316 7.17 -22.59 6.43
N LYS A 317 6.80 -21.49 5.71
CA LYS A 317 5.74 -21.46 4.70
C LYS A 317 5.82 -22.62 3.69
N THR A 318 7.02 -22.87 3.16
CA THR A 318 7.26 -23.92 2.16
C THR A 318 6.90 -25.32 2.69
N ILE A 319 7.16 -25.60 3.95
CA ILE A 319 6.80 -26.89 4.57
C ILE A 319 5.28 -27.03 4.63
N VAL A 320 4.57 -26.02 5.11
CA VAL A 320 3.09 -26.00 5.15
C VAL A 320 2.51 -26.18 3.75
N ALA A 321 3.12 -25.55 2.74
CA ALA A 321 2.70 -25.71 1.34
C ALA A 321 2.92 -27.15 0.82
N PHE A 322 4.02 -27.80 1.23
CA PHE A 322 4.24 -29.21 0.87
C PHE A 322 3.28 -30.14 1.59
N GLU A 323 2.93 -29.87 2.84
CA GLU A 323 1.91 -30.64 3.58
C GLU A 323 0.55 -30.53 2.87
N ALA A 324 0.14 -29.33 2.44
CA ALA A 324 -1.07 -29.13 1.62
C ALA A 324 -0.98 -29.87 0.26
N ALA A 325 0.19 -29.83 -0.38
CA ALA A 325 0.43 -30.56 -1.63
C ALA A 325 0.22 -32.06 -1.45
N ILE A 326 0.67 -32.66 -0.34
CA ILE A 326 0.46 -34.09 -0.06
C ILE A 326 -1.01 -34.42 0.09
N ILE A 327 -1.81 -33.57 0.75
CA ILE A 327 -3.25 -33.79 0.84
C ILE A 327 -3.86 -33.94 -0.56
N ALA A 328 -3.52 -33.07 -1.49
CA ALA A 328 -4.01 -33.13 -2.86
C ALA A 328 -3.49 -34.37 -3.61
N ILE A 329 -2.21 -34.69 -3.49
CA ILE A 329 -1.57 -35.84 -4.18
C ILE A 329 -2.14 -37.17 -3.68
N GLU A 330 -2.34 -37.35 -2.37
CA GLU A 330 -2.91 -38.59 -1.81
C GLU A 330 -4.38 -38.78 -2.22
N ASN A 331 -5.07 -37.70 -2.62
CA ASN A 331 -6.40 -37.76 -3.23
C ASN A 331 -6.36 -37.96 -4.77
N GLY A 332 -5.19 -38.20 -5.37
CA GLY A 332 -5.04 -38.50 -6.80
C GLY A 332 -4.97 -37.27 -7.71
N TYR A 333 -4.72 -36.10 -7.17
CA TYR A 333 -4.61 -34.86 -7.92
C TYR A 333 -3.16 -34.42 -8.12
N GLN A 334 -2.94 -33.61 -9.15
CA GLN A 334 -1.65 -32.97 -9.41
C GLN A 334 -1.59 -31.59 -8.73
N VAL A 335 -0.39 -31.22 -8.33
CA VAL A 335 -0.11 -29.93 -7.67
C VAL A 335 0.86 -29.12 -8.54
N ALA A 336 0.53 -27.84 -8.81
CA ALA A 336 1.40 -26.90 -9.46
C ALA A 336 1.97 -25.89 -8.42
N LEU A 337 3.30 -25.75 -8.33
CA LEU A 337 3.97 -24.74 -7.51
C LEU A 337 4.69 -23.75 -8.43
N MET A 338 4.24 -22.51 -8.44
CA MET A 338 4.80 -21.44 -9.25
C MET A 338 5.67 -20.50 -8.42
N ALA A 339 6.91 -20.27 -8.88
CA ALA A 339 7.84 -19.33 -8.34
C ALA A 339 8.15 -18.20 -9.33
N PRO A 340 8.45 -16.97 -8.88
CA PRO A 340 8.66 -15.82 -9.77
C PRO A 340 9.94 -15.88 -10.60
N THR A 341 10.94 -16.64 -10.16
CA THR A 341 12.24 -16.76 -10.82
C THR A 341 12.67 -18.22 -10.94
N GLU A 342 13.54 -18.52 -11.91
CA GLU A 342 14.06 -19.86 -12.11
C GLU A 342 14.89 -20.36 -10.94
N ILE A 343 15.65 -19.48 -10.32
CA ILE A 343 16.47 -19.80 -9.13
C ILE A 343 15.57 -20.24 -7.98
N LEU A 344 14.46 -19.53 -7.72
CA LEU A 344 13.50 -19.94 -6.67
C LEU A 344 12.79 -21.25 -7.04
N ALA A 345 12.42 -21.43 -8.29
CA ALA A 345 11.83 -22.68 -8.77
C ALA A 345 12.78 -23.85 -8.58
N GLN A 346 14.05 -23.70 -8.90
CA GLN A 346 15.10 -24.71 -8.63
C GLN A 346 15.26 -24.97 -7.13
N GLN A 347 15.27 -23.95 -6.29
CA GLN A 347 15.38 -24.10 -4.85
C GLN A 347 14.19 -24.88 -4.26
N HIS A 348 12.96 -24.56 -4.67
CA HIS A 348 11.78 -25.33 -4.30
C HIS A 348 11.87 -26.76 -4.79
N TYR A 349 12.36 -26.98 -6.02
CA TYR A 349 12.55 -28.30 -6.59
C TYR A 349 13.53 -29.15 -5.78
N PHE A 350 14.70 -28.62 -5.44
CA PHE A 350 15.68 -29.35 -4.60
C PHE A 350 15.16 -29.59 -3.18
N SER A 351 14.44 -28.63 -2.59
CA SER A 351 13.82 -28.80 -1.29
C SER A 351 12.73 -29.86 -1.31
N ALA A 352 11.88 -29.84 -2.33
CA ALA A 352 10.85 -30.85 -2.53
C ALA A 352 11.44 -32.23 -2.76
N ARG A 353 12.47 -32.36 -3.60
CA ARG A 353 13.16 -33.63 -3.83
C ARG A 353 13.70 -34.23 -2.53
N ARG A 354 14.40 -33.44 -1.74
CA ARG A 354 15.00 -33.91 -0.50
C ARG A 354 13.94 -34.45 0.49
N ILE A 355 12.75 -33.84 0.49
CA ILE A 355 11.70 -34.15 1.46
C ILE A 355 10.72 -35.21 0.91
N LEU A 356 10.28 -35.10 -0.34
CA LEU A 356 9.17 -35.83 -0.92
C LEU A 356 9.62 -37.04 -1.78
N GLU A 357 10.78 -36.99 -2.44
CA GLU A 357 11.25 -38.08 -3.30
C GLU A 357 11.50 -39.38 -2.51
N ASN A 358 12.04 -39.26 -1.30
CA ASN A 358 12.20 -40.38 -0.39
C ASN A 358 10.87 -41.02 0.07
N ALA A 359 9.77 -40.29 -0.07
CA ALA A 359 8.43 -40.79 0.21
C ALA A 359 7.77 -41.43 -1.04
N GLY A 360 8.41 -41.36 -2.23
CA GLY A 360 7.95 -41.98 -3.47
C GLY A 360 7.19 -41.05 -4.41
N TYR A 361 7.17 -39.73 -4.15
CA TYR A 361 6.48 -38.77 -5.01
C TYR A 361 7.34 -38.35 -6.20
N ARG A 362 6.70 -38.22 -7.37
CA ARG A 362 7.36 -37.77 -8.61
C ARG A 362 7.23 -36.26 -8.77
N ILE A 363 8.39 -35.61 -8.75
CA ILE A 363 8.53 -34.15 -8.82
C ILE A 363 9.21 -33.79 -10.14
N VAL A 364 8.70 -32.80 -10.86
CA VAL A 364 9.29 -32.28 -12.08
C VAL A 364 9.50 -30.78 -12.01
N LEU A 365 10.54 -30.28 -12.70
CA LEU A 365 10.84 -28.85 -12.84
C LEU A 365 10.56 -28.42 -14.28
N LEU A 366 9.84 -27.33 -14.47
CA LEU A 366 9.59 -26.71 -15.75
C LEU A 366 9.90 -25.21 -15.72
N THR A 367 11.02 -24.84 -16.38
CA THR A 367 11.50 -23.44 -16.47
C THR A 367 11.70 -23.03 -17.92
N GLY A 368 11.86 -21.70 -18.12
CA GLY A 368 12.12 -21.14 -19.45
C GLY A 368 13.46 -21.55 -20.06
N SER A 369 14.49 -21.76 -19.23
CA SER A 369 15.86 -22.11 -19.64
C SER A 369 16.07 -23.59 -19.99
N LEU A 370 15.12 -24.49 -19.70
CA LEU A 370 15.24 -25.91 -20.04
C LEU A 370 15.32 -26.11 -21.57
N GLU A 371 16.13 -27.09 -21.99
CA GLU A 371 16.22 -27.52 -23.37
C GLU A 371 14.86 -27.97 -23.92
N GLN A 372 14.60 -27.73 -25.22
CA GLN A 372 13.30 -27.99 -25.84
C GLN A 372 12.86 -29.47 -25.74
N ASP A 373 13.77 -30.39 -25.86
CA ASP A 373 13.45 -31.82 -25.78
C ASP A 373 13.08 -32.23 -24.38
N ARG A 374 13.79 -31.73 -23.38
CA ARG A 374 13.41 -31.90 -21.98
C ARG A 374 12.08 -31.24 -21.63
N LYS A 375 11.81 -30.04 -22.15
CA LYS A 375 10.49 -29.41 -22.00
C LYS A 375 9.37 -30.29 -22.55
N ARG A 376 9.56 -30.90 -23.73
CA ARG A 376 8.57 -31.81 -24.32
C ARG A 376 8.35 -33.04 -23.46
N GLU A 377 9.41 -33.63 -22.94
CA GLU A 377 9.34 -34.78 -22.05
C GLU A 377 8.58 -34.46 -20.74
N VAL A 378 8.95 -33.35 -20.06
CA VAL A 378 8.28 -32.91 -18.85
C VAL A 378 6.80 -32.62 -19.09
N ARG A 379 6.45 -31.90 -20.20
CA ARG A 379 5.06 -31.64 -20.58
C ARG A 379 4.27 -32.93 -20.80
N ARG A 380 4.87 -33.94 -21.42
CA ARG A 380 4.24 -35.23 -21.60
C ARG A 380 3.97 -35.93 -20.26
N HIS A 381 4.92 -35.89 -19.32
CA HIS A 381 4.71 -36.47 -17.98
C HIS A 381 3.61 -35.73 -17.19
N ILE A 382 3.50 -34.40 -17.34
CA ILE A 382 2.41 -33.61 -16.76
C ILE A 382 1.07 -34.03 -17.35
N ALA A 383 0.96 -34.09 -18.68
CA ALA A 383 -0.27 -34.42 -19.39
C ALA A 383 -0.73 -35.88 -19.16
N GLN A 384 0.18 -36.79 -18.85
CA GLN A 384 -0.13 -38.19 -18.50
C GLN A 384 -0.47 -38.39 -17.01
N GLY A 385 -0.39 -37.35 -16.16
CA GLY A 385 -0.60 -37.49 -14.72
C GLY A 385 0.57 -38.17 -13.97
N ASN A 386 1.69 -38.45 -14.66
CA ASN A 386 2.86 -39.10 -14.06
C ASN A 386 3.63 -38.19 -13.10
N ALA A 387 3.55 -36.87 -13.29
CA ALA A 387 4.12 -35.87 -12.40
C ALA A 387 3.08 -35.45 -11.37
N GLN A 388 3.33 -35.70 -10.09
CA GLN A 388 2.41 -35.39 -8.99
C GLN A 388 2.60 -33.94 -8.50
N LEU A 389 3.87 -33.49 -8.37
CA LEU A 389 4.21 -32.09 -8.05
C LEU A 389 5.01 -31.49 -9.20
N VAL A 390 4.49 -30.42 -9.77
CA VAL A 390 5.10 -29.69 -10.88
C VAL A 390 5.55 -28.32 -10.37
N ILE A 391 6.84 -28.07 -10.36
CA ILE A 391 7.44 -26.82 -9.89
C ILE A 391 7.95 -26.07 -11.11
N GLY A 392 7.71 -24.76 -11.18
CA GLY A 392 8.20 -23.96 -12.30
C GLY A 392 7.97 -22.48 -12.17
N THR A 393 8.26 -21.76 -13.25
CA THR A 393 8.02 -20.32 -13.36
C THR A 393 6.74 -20.05 -14.16
N HIS A 394 6.62 -18.87 -14.77
CA HIS A 394 5.55 -18.56 -15.74
C HIS A 394 5.44 -19.57 -16.90
N ALA A 395 6.45 -20.41 -17.12
CA ALA A 395 6.38 -21.52 -18.08
C ALA A 395 5.21 -22.49 -17.80
N LEU A 396 4.73 -22.57 -16.54
CA LEU A 396 3.55 -23.38 -16.17
C LEU A 396 2.24 -22.82 -16.75
N ILE A 397 2.22 -21.52 -17.09
CA ILE A 397 1.04 -20.82 -17.63
C ILE A 397 0.96 -20.90 -19.16
N GLU A 398 2.03 -21.38 -19.83
CA GLU A 398 2.04 -21.48 -21.28
C GLU A 398 0.93 -22.42 -21.80
N GLU A 399 0.27 -22.08 -22.90
CA GLU A 399 -0.83 -22.84 -23.50
C GLU A 399 -0.50 -24.31 -23.76
N LYS A 400 0.78 -24.60 -23.99
CA LYS A 400 1.31 -25.94 -24.29
C LYS A 400 1.44 -26.86 -23.07
N VAL A 401 1.15 -26.36 -21.85
CA VAL A 401 1.20 -27.17 -20.63
C VAL A 401 -0.21 -27.59 -20.22
N GLU A 402 -0.50 -28.86 -20.33
CA GLU A 402 -1.78 -29.44 -19.95
C GLU A 402 -1.58 -30.35 -18.72
N PHE A 403 -2.38 -30.14 -17.67
CA PHE A 403 -2.41 -31.01 -16.51
C PHE A 403 -3.51 -32.08 -16.70
N ALA A 404 -3.25 -33.31 -16.27
CA ALA A 404 -4.24 -34.37 -16.35
C ALA A 404 -5.36 -34.21 -15.32
N ASN A 405 -5.02 -33.82 -14.08
CA ASN A 405 -5.97 -33.70 -12.96
C ASN A 405 -5.45 -32.68 -11.93
N PRO A 406 -5.46 -31.36 -12.22
CA PRO A 406 -4.98 -30.35 -11.29
C PRO A 406 -5.92 -30.18 -10.10
N GLY A 407 -5.40 -30.25 -8.86
CA GLY A 407 -6.20 -30.11 -7.66
C GLY A 407 -5.77 -28.95 -6.77
N LEU A 408 -4.48 -28.58 -6.79
CA LEU A 408 -3.96 -27.48 -5.97
C LEU A 408 -2.93 -26.66 -6.75
N VAL A 409 -3.08 -25.35 -6.70
CA VAL A 409 -2.11 -24.38 -7.25
C VAL A 409 -1.49 -23.61 -6.09
N ILE A 410 -0.16 -23.65 -5.99
CA ILE A 410 0.63 -22.91 -5.00
C ILE A 410 1.39 -21.81 -5.73
N VAL A 411 1.27 -20.56 -5.26
CA VAL A 411 1.97 -19.40 -5.84
C VAL A 411 2.87 -18.78 -4.76
N ASP A 412 4.18 -18.75 -5.01
CA ASP A 412 5.13 -18.13 -4.09
C ASP A 412 5.47 -16.70 -4.52
N GLU A 413 5.67 -15.80 -3.54
CA GLU A 413 6.03 -14.39 -3.73
C GLU A 413 5.11 -13.64 -4.71
N GLN A 414 3.82 -13.69 -4.45
CA GLN A 414 2.75 -13.16 -5.31
C GLN A 414 2.96 -11.70 -5.76
N HIS A 415 3.56 -10.84 -4.94
CA HIS A 415 3.77 -9.42 -5.25
C HIS A 415 4.63 -9.17 -6.51
N ARG A 416 5.37 -10.17 -6.97
CA ARG A 416 6.19 -10.12 -8.20
C ARG A 416 5.45 -10.56 -9.47
N PHE A 417 4.20 -11.00 -9.34
CA PHE A 417 3.36 -11.38 -10.48
C PHE A 417 2.31 -10.32 -10.80
N GLY A 418 2.15 -9.99 -12.07
CA GLY A 418 1.06 -9.12 -12.53
C GLY A 418 -0.33 -9.76 -12.31
N VAL A 419 -1.36 -8.95 -12.07
CA VAL A 419 -2.75 -9.38 -11.84
C VAL A 419 -3.24 -10.31 -12.96
N MET A 420 -2.91 -10.00 -14.22
CA MET A 420 -3.29 -10.81 -15.40
C MET A 420 -2.64 -12.18 -15.44
N GLN A 421 -1.42 -12.33 -14.93
CA GLN A 421 -0.75 -13.64 -14.87
C GLN A 421 -1.40 -14.55 -13.83
N ARG A 422 -1.85 -13.99 -12.72
CA ARG A 422 -2.60 -14.71 -11.67
C ARG A 422 -3.94 -15.22 -12.19
N LEU A 423 -4.71 -14.36 -12.84
CA LEU A 423 -6.00 -14.72 -13.45
C LEU A 423 -5.84 -15.81 -14.53
N LYS A 424 -4.77 -15.78 -15.34
CA LYS A 424 -4.48 -16.84 -16.32
C LYS A 424 -4.17 -18.18 -15.66
N LEU A 425 -3.47 -18.21 -14.52
CA LEU A 425 -3.17 -19.45 -13.82
C LEU A 425 -4.45 -20.07 -13.20
N MET A 426 -5.29 -19.23 -12.60
CA MET A 426 -6.58 -19.63 -12.06
C MET A 426 -7.53 -20.15 -13.16
N LYS A 427 -7.64 -19.42 -14.30
CA LYS A 427 -8.45 -19.82 -15.44
C LYS A 427 -7.94 -21.11 -16.12
N LYS A 428 -6.61 -21.33 -16.19
CA LYS A 428 -6.07 -22.58 -16.72
C LYS A 428 -6.41 -23.80 -15.89
N GLY A 429 -6.49 -23.67 -14.57
CA GLY A 429 -7.03 -24.73 -13.74
C GLY A 429 -8.46 -25.11 -14.19
N THR A 430 -9.29 -24.13 -14.49
CA THR A 430 -10.68 -24.30 -14.94
C THR A 430 -10.77 -24.76 -16.40
N GLU A 431 -9.98 -24.19 -17.32
CA GLU A 431 -9.98 -24.56 -18.76
C GLU A 431 -9.45 -25.99 -19.01
N VAL A 432 -8.44 -26.41 -18.25
CA VAL A 432 -7.89 -27.77 -18.35
C VAL A 432 -8.89 -28.80 -17.84
N THR A 433 -9.61 -28.50 -16.77
CA THR A 433 -10.66 -29.38 -16.26
C THR A 433 -11.82 -29.49 -17.25
N MET A 434 -12.17 -28.42 -17.98
CA MET A 434 -13.15 -28.47 -19.06
C MET A 434 -12.71 -29.34 -20.24
N SER A 435 -11.41 -29.31 -20.61
CA SER A 435 -10.89 -30.14 -21.70
C SER A 435 -10.82 -31.63 -21.35
N VAL A 436 -10.60 -31.95 -20.08
CA VAL A 436 -10.58 -33.36 -19.59
C VAL A 436 -12.00 -33.93 -19.49
N ALA A 437 -12.97 -33.12 -19.06
CA ALA A 437 -14.39 -33.53 -19.06
C ALA A 437 -14.97 -33.77 -20.46
N ALA A 438 -14.37 -33.16 -21.50
CA ALA A 438 -14.75 -33.36 -22.92
C ALA A 438 -14.10 -34.56 -23.58
N ARG A 439 -13.19 -35.33 -22.94
CA ARG A 439 -12.69 -36.59 -23.50
C ARG A 439 -13.73 -37.68 -23.32
N PRO A 440 -14.22 -38.33 -24.39
CA PRO A 440 -15.20 -39.40 -24.28
C PRO A 440 -14.59 -40.58 -23.51
N ALA A 441 -15.12 -40.82 -22.30
CA ALA A 441 -14.94 -42.10 -21.66
C ALA A 441 -15.42 -43.20 -22.63
N SER A 442 -14.63 -44.24 -22.83
CA SER A 442 -14.91 -45.39 -23.68
C SER A 442 -16.34 -45.81 -23.62
N LYS A 443 -16.93 -45.94 -24.81
CA LYS A 443 -18.26 -46.53 -25.12
C LYS A 443 -18.86 -47.37 -24.01
N SER A 444 -19.82 -46.81 -23.27
CA SER A 444 -21.08 -47.49 -22.86
C SER A 444 -21.89 -46.55 -21.97
N THR A 445 -23.16 -46.45 -22.34
CA THR A 445 -24.30 -45.77 -21.73
C THR A 445 -24.61 -44.34 -22.18
N GLU A 446 -25.75 -44.28 -22.88
CA GLU A 446 -26.46 -43.07 -23.28
C GLU A 446 -26.76 -42.18 -22.10
N THR A 447 -26.09 -41.06 -22.00
CA THR A 447 -26.42 -39.95 -21.05
C THR A 447 -27.26 -38.91 -21.77
N LYS A 448 -28.39 -38.58 -21.19
CA LYS A 448 -29.36 -37.60 -21.64
C LYS A 448 -28.69 -36.22 -21.84
N LYS A 449 -28.91 -35.60 -23.01
CA LYS A 449 -28.59 -34.18 -23.28
C LYS A 449 -29.25 -33.29 -22.22
N GLY A 450 -28.44 -32.61 -21.39
CA GLY A 450 -28.98 -31.60 -20.45
C GLY A 450 -28.05 -31.17 -19.32
N ASP A 451 -27.06 -31.95 -18.92
CA ASP A 451 -26.15 -31.57 -17.80
C ASP A 451 -24.76 -31.17 -18.33
N THR A 452 -24.54 -29.88 -18.48
CA THR A 452 -23.20 -29.32 -18.56
C THR A 452 -22.63 -29.34 -17.13
N THR A 453 -22.05 -30.46 -16.71
CA THR A 453 -21.29 -30.55 -15.47
C THR A 453 -20.04 -29.65 -15.60
N VAL A 454 -20.09 -28.48 -14.96
CA VAL A 454 -18.93 -27.59 -14.83
C VAL A 454 -17.88 -28.35 -14.01
N ALA A 455 -16.67 -28.47 -14.58
CA ALA A 455 -15.57 -29.12 -13.88
C ALA A 455 -15.19 -28.36 -12.60
N PRO A 456 -14.88 -29.08 -11.50
CA PRO A 456 -14.57 -28.44 -10.22
C PRO A 456 -13.27 -27.60 -10.33
N GLU A 457 -13.27 -26.43 -9.74
CA GLU A 457 -12.08 -25.55 -9.70
C GLU A 457 -11.03 -26.09 -8.71
N PRO A 458 -9.72 -25.99 -9.06
CA PRO A 458 -8.65 -26.33 -8.14
C PRO A 458 -8.51 -25.33 -7.00
N ASP A 459 -8.02 -25.80 -5.86
CA ASP A 459 -7.65 -24.96 -4.73
C ASP A 459 -6.44 -24.06 -5.04
N VAL A 460 -6.38 -22.90 -4.41
CA VAL A 460 -5.28 -21.93 -4.58
C VAL A 460 -4.70 -21.52 -3.24
N LEU A 461 -3.40 -21.78 -3.05
CA LEU A 461 -2.63 -21.36 -1.90
C LEU A 461 -1.57 -20.35 -2.35
N VAL A 462 -1.69 -19.11 -1.90
CA VAL A 462 -0.74 -18.04 -2.19
C VAL A 462 0.19 -17.87 -1.00
N MET A 463 1.48 -17.75 -1.22
CA MET A 463 2.47 -17.50 -0.17
C MET A 463 3.13 -16.14 -0.36
N THR A 464 3.42 -15.45 0.74
CA THR A 464 4.24 -14.24 0.74
C THR A 464 5.20 -14.21 1.93
N ALA A 465 6.45 -13.83 1.67
CA ALA A 465 7.46 -13.59 2.71
C ALA A 465 7.53 -12.12 3.13
N THR A 466 6.87 -11.21 2.41
CA THR A 466 6.70 -9.85 2.88
C THR A 466 5.64 -9.84 3.97
N PRO A 467 5.99 -9.50 5.21
CA PRO A 467 4.98 -9.24 6.20
C PRO A 467 4.21 -8.00 5.78
N ILE A 468 2.93 -8.19 5.47
CA ILE A 468 1.98 -7.12 5.19
C ILE A 468 1.16 -6.96 6.46
N PRO A 469 0.92 -5.74 6.95
CA PRO A 469 0.03 -5.54 8.09
C PRO A 469 -1.28 -6.30 7.91
N ARG A 470 -1.75 -6.99 8.94
CA ARG A 470 -2.93 -7.88 8.84
C ARG A 470 -4.16 -7.16 8.28
N THR A 471 -4.37 -5.92 8.71
CA THR A 471 -5.46 -5.07 8.21
C THR A 471 -5.36 -4.80 6.72
N LEU A 472 -4.16 -4.51 6.26
CA LEU A 472 -3.89 -4.24 4.86
C LEU A 472 -4.03 -5.52 4.01
N ALA A 473 -3.56 -6.65 4.51
CA ALA A 473 -3.69 -7.94 3.83
C ALA A 473 -5.17 -8.33 3.61
N LEU A 474 -6.04 -8.09 4.60
CA LEU A 474 -7.48 -8.37 4.50
C LEU A 474 -8.19 -7.47 3.48
N THR A 475 -7.68 -6.28 3.21
CA THR A 475 -8.27 -5.35 2.24
C THR A 475 -7.69 -5.57 0.83
N ILE A 476 -6.36 -5.71 0.70
CA ILE A 476 -5.69 -5.90 -0.60
C ILE A 476 -6.02 -7.27 -1.21
N TYR A 477 -6.03 -8.30 -0.38
CA TYR A 477 -6.29 -9.68 -0.78
C TYR A 477 -7.64 -10.14 -0.24
N GLY A 478 -8.61 -9.24 -0.23
CA GLY A 478 -9.91 -9.48 0.36
C GLY A 478 -10.71 -10.64 -0.27
N ASP A 479 -10.25 -11.12 -1.43
CA ASP A 479 -10.74 -12.33 -2.07
C ASP A 479 -10.06 -13.63 -1.56
N LEU A 480 -9.05 -13.52 -0.69
CA LEU A 480 -8.35 -14.66 -0.09
C LEU A 480 -8.61 -14.73 1.42
N ASP A 481 -8.78 -15.95 1.94
CA ASP A 481 -8.74 -16.19 3.38
C ASP A 481 -7.31 -16.11 3.89
N LEU A 482 -7.08 -15.49 5.05
CA LEU A 482 -5.74 -15.22 5.58
C LEU A 482 -5.33 -16.24 6.64
N SER A 483 -4.16 -16.86 6.45
CA SER A 483 -3.45 -17.63 7.49
C SER A 483 -2.09 -17.01 7.78
N VAL A 484 -1.76 -16.85 9.05
CA VAL A 484 -0.53 -16.17 9.50
C VAL A 484 0.35 -17.13 10.30
N LEU A 485 1.61 -17.29 9.88
CA LEU A 485 2.68 -17.94 10.63
C LEU A 485 3.40 -16.88 11.47
N ASP A 486 2.97 -16.73 12.70
CA ASP A 486 3.47 -15.76 13.68
C ASP A 486 4.50 -16.33 14.65
N GLU A 487 5.03 -17.53 14.37
CA GLU A 487 5.99 -18.23 15.19
C GLU A 487 7.18 -18.71 14.34
N MET A 488 8.39 -18.51 14.84
CA MET A 488 9.60 -19.01 14.19
C MET A 488 9.92 -20.44 14.64
N PRO A 489 10.44 -21.30 13.74
CA PRO A 489 10.89 -22.64 14.10
C PRO A 489 11.98 -22.63 15.20
N PRO A 490 11.98 -23.64 16.10
CA PRO A 490 13.00 -23.74 17.15
C PRO A 490 14.42 -23.90 16.56
N GLY A 491 15.44 -23.37 17.26
CA GLY A 491 16.84 -23.45 16.85
C GLY A 491 17.32 -22.27 15.98
N ARG A 492 16.50 -21.32 15.66
CA ARG A 492 16.92 -20.08 14.98
C ARG A 492 17.38 -19.04 15.99
N THR A 493 18.62 -18.57 15.86
CA THR A 493 19.16 -17.49 16.69
C THR A 493 18.72 -16.12 16.17
N PRO A 494 18.29 -15.19 17.04
CA PRO A 494 17.96 -13.83 16.62
C PRO A 494 19.15 -13.14 15.95
N ILE A 495 18.90 -12.41 14.87
CA ILE A 495 19.92 -11.65 14.16
C ILE A 495 20.22 -10.37 14.95
N VAL A 496 21.50 -10.14 15.23
CA VAL A 496 21.94 -8.92 15.89
C VAL A 496 22.07 -7.80 14.87
N THR A 497 21.16 -6.82 14.92
CA THR A 497 21.20 -5.66 14.03
C THR A 497 21.93 -4.51 14.73
N ARG A 498 22.87 -3.87 14.05
CA ARG A 498 23.60 -2.69 14.55
C ARG A 498 23.67 -1.62 13.49
N ARG A 499 23.55 -0.38 13.90
CA ARG A 499 23.80 0.80 13.09
C ARG A 499 25.23 1.29 13.34
N VAL A 500 25.95 1.64 12.28
CA VAL A 500 27.33 2.13 12.32
C VAL A 500 27.47 3.29 11.34
N SER A 501 28.14 4.39 11.75
CA SER A 501 28.46 5.50 10.85
C SER A 501 29.64 5.16 9.93
N ASP A 502 29.70 5.80 8.77
CA ASP A 502 30.79 5.62 7.79
C ASP A 502 32.19 5.90 8.37
N GLU A 503 32.29 6.77 9.39
CA GLU A 503 33.56 7.02 10.10
C GLU A 503 34.17 5.76 10.72
N ARG A 504 33.35 4.75 11.04
CA ARG A 504 33.77 3.49 11.65
C ARG A 504 33.77 2.32 10.67
N CYS A 505 33.82 2.59 9.37
CA CYS A 505 33.78 1.56 8.34
C CYS A 505 34.94 0.54 8.44
N GLU A 506 36.15 0.98 8.85
CA GLU A 506 37.29 0.11 9.02
C GLU A 506 37.07 -0.97 10.09
N GLU A 507 36.41 -0.62 11.20
CA GLU A 507 36.04 -1.59 12.25
C GLU A 507 35.05 -2.64 11.71
N VAL A 508 34.14 -2.23 10.82
CA VAL A 508 33.19 -3.15 10.17
C VAL A 508 33.96 -4.13 9.26
N TRP A 509 34.90 -3.63 8.45
CA TRP A 509 35.67 -4.48 7.55
C TRP A 509 36.60 -5.42 8.29
N GLU A 510 37.21 -5.00 9.41
CA GLU A 510 37.97 -5.89 10.29
C GLU A 510 37.07 -6.99 10.90
N PHE A 511 35.87 -6.63 11.33
CA PHE A 511 34.90 -7.60 11.85
C PHE A 511 34.52 -8.62 10.77
N VAL A 512 34.23 -8.18 9.54
CA VAL A 512 33.91 -9.08 8.41
C VAL A 512 35.10 -10.02 8.15
N ARG A 513 36.35 -9.50 8.09
CA ARG A 513 37.56 -10.30 7.87
C ARG A 513 37.72 -11.38 8.94
N LYS A 514 37.52 -11.03 10.20
CA LYS A 514 37.57 -11.94 11.31
C LYS A 514 36.55 -13.07 11.20
N GLN A 515 35.34 -12.75 10.84
CA GLN A 515 34.26 -13.73 10.72
C GLN A 515 34.46 -14.64 9.50
N VAL A 516 34.89 -14.07 8.37
CA VAL A 516 35.23 -14.86 7.17
C VAL A 516 36.44 -15.79 7.46
N GLY A 517 37.43 -15.33 8.20
CA GLY A 517 38.54 -16.15 8.66
C GLY A 517 38.12 -17.31 9.61
N ALA A 518 36.96 -17.16 10.26
CA ALA A 518 36.33 -18.21 11.05
C ALA A 518 35.50 -19.21 10.20
N GLY A 519 35.48 -19.04 8.86
CA GLY A 519 34.81 -19.93 7.92
C GLY A 519 33.38 -19.49 7.55
N HIS A 520 32.95 -18.27 7.93
CA HIS A 520 31.64 -17.70 7.56
C HIS A 520 31.68 -16.91 6.25
N GLN A 521 30.51 -16.61 5.69
CA GLN A 521 30.38 -15.82 4.48
C GLN A 521 29.63 -14.53 4.75
N ALA A 522 29.89 -13.48 3.93
CA ALA A 522 29.31 -12.18 4.10
C ALA A 522 28.63 -11.68 2.81
N TYR A 523 27.50 -11.01 2.97
CA TYR A 523 26.88 -10.17 1.96
C TYR A 523 27.24 -8.70 2.21
N VAL A 524 27.53 -7.95 1.13
CA VAL A 524 27.68 -6.50 1.17
C VAL A 524 26.75 -5.91 0.11
N VAL A 525 25.78 -5.12 0.54
CA VAL A 525 24.70 -4.63 -0.31
C VAL A 525 24.78 -3.11 -0.46
N TYR A 526 24.72 -2.64 -1.70
CA TYR A 526 24.69 -1.22 -2.06
C TYR A 526 23.32 -0.79 -2.57
N PRO A 527 22.86 0.45 -2.25
CA PRO A 527 21.59 0.96 -2.77
C PRO A 527 21.67 1.21 -4.27
N VAL A 528 20.53 1.01 -4.93
CA VAL A 528 20.30 1.40 -6.32
C VAL A 528 19.85 2.86 -6.34
N ILE A 529 20.51 3.73 -7.11
CA ILE A 529 20.15 5.15 -7.24
C ILE A 529 19.30 5.28 -8.50
N GLU A 530 17.99 5.55 -8.36
CA GLU A 530 16.98 5.52 -9.44
C GLU A 530 17.21 6.50 -10.61
N GLU A 531 18.09 7.49 -10.51
CA GLU A 531 18.23 8.52 -11.55
C GLU A 531 19.08 8.13 -12.77
N ASN A 532 19.90 7.06 -12.71
CA ASN A 532 20.69 6.60 -13.87
C ASN A 532 21.20 5.17 -13.69
N GLU A 533 20.52 4.20 -14.28
CA GLU A 533 20.89 2.76 -14.24
C GLU A 533 22.36 2.47 -14.69
N GLU A 534 22.97 3.34 -15.51
CA GLU A 534 24.38 3.20 -15.90
C GLU A 534 25.34 3.60 -14.78
N ASN A 535 24.98 4.56 -13.95
CA ASN A 535 25.82 5.01 -12.84
C ASN A 535 25.82 3.99 -11.69
N GLU A 536 24.76 3.27 -11.51
CA GLU A 536 24.61 2.21 -10.50
C GLU A 536 25.54 1.03 -10.76
N LEU A 537 25.55 0.56 -12.01
CA LEU A 537 26.44 -0.51 -12.41
C LEU A 537 27.91 -0.12 -12.21
N LYS A 538 28.25 1.12 -12.57
CA LYS A 538 29.60 1.67 -12.38
C LYS A 538 29.97 1.74 -10.89
N ALA A 539 29.03 2.13 -10.02
CA ALA A 539 29.23 2.17 -8.57
C ALA A 539 29.47 0.77 -7.98
N ALA A 540 28.62 -0.20 -8.30
CA ALA A 540 28.77 -1.58 -7.84
C ALA A 540 30.10 -2.23 -8.33
N ILE A 541 30.46 -2.01 -9.59
CA ILE A 541 31.72 -2.50 -10.15
C ILE A 541 32.93 -1.83 -9.49
N LYS A 542 32.84 -0.49 -9.27
CA LYS A 542 33.89 0.26 -8.58
C LYS A 542 34.12 -0.26 -7.16
N MET A 543 33.04 -0.46 -6.41
CA MET A 543 33.11 -0.95 -5.05
C MET A 543 33.60 -2.40 -4.98
N HIS A 544 33.14 -3.27 -5.88
CA HIS A 544 33.68 -4.62 -6.00
C HIS A 544 35.18 -4.61 -6.25
N LYS A 545 35.66 -3.73 -7.15
CA LYS A 545 37.10 -3.56 -7.42
C LYS A 545 37.87 -3.06 -6.20
N GLU A 546 37.30 -2.09 -5.48
CA GLU A 546 37.90 -1.55 -4.24
C GLU A 546 37.93 -2.62 -3.14
N MET A 547 36.87 -3.37 -2.94
CA MET A 547 36.84 -4.47 -1.98
C MET A 547 37.86 -5.56 -2.30
N ARG A 548 37.95 -5.97 -3.57
CA ARG A 548 38.87 -7.00 -4.01
C ARG A 548 40.34 -6.57 -3.96
N GLN A 549 40.65 -5.30 -4.23
CA GLN A 549 42.04 -4.84 -4.35
C GLN A 549 42.56 -4.20 -3.07
N ARG A 550 41.72 -3.55 -2.27
CA ARG A 550 42.16 -2.73 -1.13
C ARG A 550 41.65 -3.27 0.20
N ILE A 551 40.35 -3.63 0.30
CA ILE A 551 39.73 -4.00 1.56
C ILE A 551 39.99 -5.48 1.88
N PHE A 552 39.74 -6.38 0.93
CA PHE A 552 39.86 -7.82 1.09
C PHE A 552 40.74 -8.47 -0.01
N PRO A 553 42.01 -8.08 -0.16
CA PRO A 553 42.87 -8.63 -1.21
C PRO A 553 43.17 -10.13 -1.04
N GLU A 554 42.99 -10.65 0.17
CA GLU A 554 43.20 -12.05 0.54
C GLU A 554 41.96 -12.94 0.39
N LEU A 555 40.76 -12.32 0.16
CA LEU A 555 39.49 -13.03 0.09
C LEU A 555 38.96 -13.11 -1.35
N HIS A 556 38.21 -14.16 -1.64
CA HIS A 556 37.49 -14.28 -2.89
C HIS A 556 36.19 -13.47 -2.83
N VAL A 557 36.17 -12.34 -3.52
CA VAL A 557 35.04 -11.41 -3.58
C VAL A 557 34.30 -11.57 -4.89
N GLY A 558 33.02 -11.97 -4.82
CA GLY A 558 32.12 -12.07 -5.97
C GLY A 558 31.28 -10.82 -6.17
N LEU A 559 30.73 -10.62 -7.38
CA LEU A 559 29.82 -9.53 -7.73
C LEU A 559 28.52 -10.05 -8.31
N LEU A 560 27.39 -9.55 -7.79
CA LEU A 560 26.06 -9.88 -8.27
C LEU A 560 25.23 -8.60 -8.50
N HIS A 561 24.77 -8.35 -9.74
CA HIS A 561 23.93 -7.19 -10.07
C HIS A 561 22.85 -7.53 -11.09
N GLY A 562 21.86 -6.63 -11.25
CA GLY A 562 20.66 -6.84 -12.07
C GLY A 562 20.94 -7.17 -13.54
N ARG A 563 22.01 -6.61 -14.11
CA ARG A 563 22.33 -6.73 -15.55
C ARG A 563 23.17 -7.95 -15.93
N LEU A 564 23.62 -8.78 -14.98
CA LEU A 564 24.26 -10.05 -15.30
C LEU A 564 23.26 -10.93 -16.05
N HIS A 565 23.80 -11.70 -17.03
CA HIS A 565 22.99 -12.73 -17.68
C HIS A 565 22.48 -13.75 -16.63
N PRO A 566 21.28 -14.32 -16.80
CA PRO A 566 20.74 -15.30 -15.86
C PRO A 566 21.72 -16.43 -15.51
N ASP A 567 22.43 -16.96 -16.49
CA ASP A 567 23.42 -18.04 -16.30
C ASP A 567 24.63 -17.60 -15.45
N GLU A 568 25.08 -16.34 -15.63
CA GLU A 568 26.16 -15.76 -14.82
C GLU A 568 25.72 -15.56 -13.36
N LYS A 569 24.48 -15.06 -13.17
CA LYS A 569 23.90 -14.93 -11.81
C LYS A 569 23.84 -16.29 -11.11
N GLU A 570 23.41 -17.31 -11.83
CA GLU A 570 23.32 -18.66 -11.30
C GLU A 570 24.72 -19.21 -10.95
N HIS A 571 25.70 -18.95 -11.79
CA HIS A 571 27.09 -19.38 -11.57
C HIS A 571 27.67 -18.76 -10.30
N VAL A 572 27.60 -17.42 -10.17
CA VAL A 572 28.09 -16.69 -8.99
C VAL A 572 27.38 -17.16 -7.72
N MET A 573 26.08 -17.39 -7.77
CA MET A 573 25.34 -17.87 -6.61
C MET A 573 25.70 -19.30 -6.23
N LYS A 574 25.98 -20.18 -7.20
CA LYS A 574 26.46 -21.55 -6.94
C LYS A 574 27.85 -21.56 -6.30
N GLU A 575 28.76 -20.71 -6.77
CA GLU A 575 30.10 -20.55 -6.16
C GLU A 575 29.98 -20.03 -4.73
N PHE A 576 29.08 -19.04 -4.49
CA PHE A 576 28.84 -18.55 -3.14
C PHE A 576 28.23 -19.64 -2.23
N GLN A 577 27.28 -20.44 -2.72
CA GLN A 577 26.71 -21.55 -1.95
C GLN A 577 27.72 -22.63 -1.60
N LYS A 578 28.70 -22.91 -2.48
CA LYS A 578 29.79 -23.90 -2.23
C LYS A 578 30.84 -23.37 -1.25
N GLY A 579 30.87 -22.04 -1.00
CA GLY A 579 31.88 -21.40 -0.16
C GLY A 579 33.14 -20.97 -0.91
N ASP A 580 33.13 -21.08 -2.26
CA ASP A 580 34.27 -20.64 -3.10
C ASP A 580 34.39 -19.12 -3.08
N ILE A 581 33.24 -18.38 -2.98
CA ILE A 581 33.18 -16.95 -2.72
C ILE A 581 32.94 -16.71 -1.23
N SER A 582 33.78 -15.89 -0.60
CA SER A 582 33.71 -15.57 0.83
C SER A 582 32.87 -14.32 1.09
N VAL A 583 32.98 -13.32 0.21
CA VAL A 583 32.24 -12.05 0.30
C VAL A 583 31.50 -11.82 -1.02
N LEU A 584 30.19 -11.65 -0.96
CA LEU A 584 29.36 -11.35 -2.14
C LEU A 584 28.89 -9.90 -2.11
N VAL A 585 29.45 -9.08 -3.02
CA VAL A 585 29.01 -7.70 -3.25
C VAL A 585 27.81 -7.72 -4.17
N SER A 586 26.73 -7.03 -3.78
CA SER A 586 25.52 -7.01 -4.60
C SER A 586 24.77 -5.69 -4.50
N THR A 587 23.92 -5.45 -5.50
CA THR A 587 22.82 -4.49 -5.43
C THR A 587 21.59 -5.18 -4.81
N THR A 588 20.41 -4.55 -4.84
CA THR A 588 19.13 -5.07 -4.32
C THR A 588 18.70 -6.44 -4.89
N VAL A 589 19.37 -6.94 -5.90
CA VAL A 589 19.06 -8.25 -6.55
C VAL A 589 19.12 -9.46 -5.60
N ILE A 590 19.80 -9.34 -4.45
CA ILE A 590 19.81 -10.39 -3.39
C ILE A 590 18.43 -10.60 -2.75
N GLU A 591 17.47 -9.75 -2.97
CA GLU A 591 16.07 -9.98 -2.55
C GLU A 591 15.51 -11.31 -3.11
N VAL A 592 16.13 -11.87 -4.14
CA VAL A 592 15.75 -13.16 -4.75
C VAL A 592 16.37 -14.34 -3.97
N GLY A 593 15.67 -14.85 -3.11
CA GLY A 593 15.43 -16.09 -2.40
C GLY A 593 16.48 -17.21 -2.29
N VAL A 594 17.76 -17.03 -2.53
CA VAL A 594 18.75 -18.12 -2.39
C VAL A 594 19.15 -18.31 -0.95
N ASP A 595 19.08 -19.57 -0.48
CA ASP A 595 19.42 -19.95 0.88
C ASP A 595 20.90 -20.34 0.99
N VAL A 596 21.67 -19.58 1.79
CA VAL A 596 23.10 -19.87 2.08
C VAL A 596 23.28 -19.93 3.59
N PRO A 597 23.23 -21.12 4.19
CA PRO A 597 23.27 -21.29 5.65
C PRO A 597 24.52 -20.73 6.32
N ASN A 598 25.66 -20.70 5.60
CA ASN A 598 26.94 -20.20 6.08
C ASN A 598 27.11 -18.67 5.97
N ALA A 599 26.20 -17.98 5.29
CA ALA A 599 26.19 -16.53 5.23
C ALA A 599 25.60 -15.96 6.53
N THR A 600 26.47 -15.51 7.43
CA THR A 600 26.10 -15.02 8.77
C THR A 600 26.23 -13.51 8.92
N ILE A 601 26.77 -12.82 7.92
CA ILE A 601 26.99 -11.38 7.97
C ILE A 601 26.29 -10.70 6.79
N MET A 602 25.55 -9.65 7.10
CA MET A 602 24.97 -8.73 6.13
C MET A 602 25.44 -7.31 6.44
N VAL A 603 26.16 -6.71 5.53
CA VAL A 603 26.50 -5.29 5.60
C VAL A 603 25.65 -4.56 4.55
N VAL A 604 24.92 -3.54 4.96
CA VAL A 604 24.12 -2.70 4.08
C VAL A 604 24.71 -1.30 4.09
N GLU A 605 25.29 -0.90 2.97
CA GLU A 605 25.87 0.42 2.76
C GLU A 605 24.77 1.45 2.48
N HIS A 606 24.94 2.67 3.01
CA HIS A 606 23.92 3.72 2.88
C HIS A 606 22.52 3.23 3.21
N ALA A 607 22.39 2.56 4.36
CA ALA A 607 21.15 1.91 4.76
C ALA A 607 19.95 2.89 4.88
N GLU A 608 20.20 4.19 5.07
CA GLU A 608 19.20 5.25 5.09
C GLU A 608 18.42 5.41 3.78
N ARG A 609 18.96 4.88 2.67
CA ARG A 609 18.32 4.92 1.34
C ARG A 609 17.39 3.77 1.04
N PHE A 610 17.40 2.75 1.89
CA PHE A 610 16.53 1.59 1.72
C PHE A 610 15.19 1.77 2.44
N GLY A 611 14.14 1.20 1.87
CA GLY A 611 12.87 1.06 2.56
C GLY A 611 12.95 0.02 3.69
N LEU A 612 12.09 0.15 4.71
CA LEU A 612 12.04 -0.74 5.86
C LEU A 612 11.81 -2.20 5.45
N SER A 613 10.86 -2.43 4.56
CA SER A 613 10.56 -3.76 4.02
C SER A 613 11.75 -4.37 3.29
N GLN A 614 12.53 -3.57 2.53
CA GLN A 614 13.74 -4.03 1.85
C GLN A 614 14.84 -4.42 2.84
N LEU A 615 15.09 -3.57 3.85
CA LEU A 615 16.07 -3.88 4.91
C LEU A 615 15.70 -5.16 5.65
N HIS A 616 14.41 -5.38 5.93
CA HIS A 616 13.93 -6.59 6.57
C HIS A 616 14.14 -7.83 5.69
N GLN A 617 13.84 -7.76 4.40
CA GLN A 617 14.08 -8.85 3.45
C GLN A 617 15.56 -9.19 3.32
N LEU A 618 16.44 -8.17 3.23
CA LEU A 618 17.89 -8.34 3.22
C LEU A 618 18.37 -9.03 4.51
N ARG A 619 17.94 -8.53 5.68
CA ARG A 619 18.26 -9.16 6.97
C ARG A 619 17.81 -10.61 7.01
N GLY A 620 16.67 -10.95 6.44
CA GLY A 620 16.16 -12.32 6.36
C GLY A 620 16.99 -13.29 5.50
N ARG A 621 17.98 -12.77 4.74
CA ARG A 621 18.92 -13.62 3.95
C ARG A 621 20.02 -14.25 4.78
N ILE A 622 20.26 -13.78 5.98
CA ILE A 622 21.18 -14.36 6.95
C ILE A 622 20.41 -15.04 8.10
N GLY A 623 21.13 -15.71 9.03
CA GLY A 623 20.51 -16.35 10.19
C GLY A 623 19.75 -17.63 9.86
N ARG A 624 20.13 -18.34 8.80
CA ARG A 624 19.53 -19.62 8.39
C ARG A 624 20.30 -20.86 8.89
N GLY A 625 21.48 -20.65 9.49
CA GLY A 625 22.29 -21.66 10.17
C GLY A 625 22.18 -21.56 11.68
N ALA A 626 22.89 -22.43 12.39
CA ALA A 626 23.00 -22.43 13.86
C ALA A 626 23.93 -21.33 14.41
N ALA A 627 24.76 -20.72 13.55
CA ALA A 627 25.70 -19.69 13.94
C ALA A 627 25.00 -18.31 14.16
N LYS A 628 25.55 -17.54 15.11
CA LYS A 628 25.08 -16.19 15.39
C LYS A 628 25.31 -15.28 14.18
N SER A 629 24.27 -14.54 13.78
CA SER A 629 24.29 -13.70 12.58
C SER A 629 24.17 -12.21 12.89
N TYR A 630 24.79 -11.39 12.05
CA TYR A 630 24.93 -9.96 12.27
C TYR A 630 24.48 -9.19 11.02
N CYS A 631 23.57 -8.22 11.21
CA CYS A 631 23.17 -7.26 10.20
C CYS A 631 23.72 -5.88 10.58
N ILE A 632 24.62 -5.33 9.76
CA ILE A 632 25.28 -4.06 10.01
C ILE A 632 24.71 -3.04 9.00
N LEU A 633 24.07 -2.00 9.52
CA LEU A 633 23.48 -0.91 8.75
C LEU A 633 24.45 0.28 8.77
N MET A 634 25.17 0.51 7.68
CA MET A 634 26.10 1.62 7.55
C MET A 634 25.36 2.84 7.04
N THR A 635 25.65 4.02 7.61
CA THR A 635 24.95 5.28 7.31
C THR A 635 25.95 6.40 7.03
N GLY A 636 25.62 7.25 6.04
CA GLY A 636 26.37 8.46 5.77
C GLY A 636 26.16 9.56 6.83
N ASP A 637 26.85 10.71 6.67
CA ASP A 637 26.88 11.81 7.64
C ASP A 637 25.53 12.53 7.83
N LYS A 638 24.64 12.47 6.85
CA LYS A 638 23.33 13.14 6.88
C LYS A 638 22.20 12.13 6.68
N VAL A 639 21.51 11.82 7.74
CA VAL A 639 20.31 10.99 7.72
C VAL A 639 19.10 11.88 7.99
N SER A 640 18.02 11.72 7.23
CA SER A 640 16.75 12.43 7.48
C SER A 640 16.08 11.88 8.75
N GLU A 641 15.19 12.66 9.39
CA GLU A 641 14.43 12.20 10.56
C GLU A 641 13.65 10.91 10.27
N GLU A 642 13.08 10.79 9.08
CA GLU A 642 12.39 9.58 8.63
C GLU A 642 13.36 8.39 8.47
N GLY A 643 14.57 8.65 7.92
CA GLY A 643 15.64 7.64 7.84
C GLY A 643 16.08 7.16 9.22
N GLU A 644 16.22 8.07 10.19
CA GLU A 644 16.51 7.75 11.59
C GLU A 644 15.46 6.79 12.17
N CYS A 645 14.16 7.14 12.03
CA CYS A 645 13.05 6.32 12.53
C CYS A 645 13.07 4.91 11.90
N ARG A 646 13.34 4.80 10.59
CA ARG A 646 13.43 3.51 9.89
C ARG A 646 14.58 2.64 10.41
N LEU A 647 15.76 3.21 10.55
CA LEU A 647 16.93 2.48 11.04
C LEU A 647 16.79 2.05 12.49
N ASP A 648 16.24 2.93 13.34
CA ASP A 648 15.94 2.61 14.73
C ASP A 648 14.94 1.47 14.87
N ALA A 649 13.91 1.44 14.03
CA ALA A 649 12.95 0.34 13.98
C ALA A 649 13.63 -1.00 13.69
N MET A 650 14.55 -1.03 12.70
CA MET A 650 15.34 -2.23 12.35
C MET A 650 16.23 -2.72 13.48
N VAL A 651 16.76 -1.82 14.32
CA VAL A 651 17.59 -2.17 15.47
C VAL A 651 16.75 -2.70 16.65
N ARG A 652 15.55 -2.12 16.85
CA ARG A 652 14.68 -2.45 18.01
C ARG A 652 13.96 -3.78 17.88
N THR A 653 13.54 -4.17 16.67
CA THR A 653 12.73 -5.38 16.50
C THR A 653 13.22 -6.28 15.37
N ASN A 654 13.07 -7.60 15.60
CA ASN A 654 13.27 -8.63 14.58
C ASN A 654 11.93 -9.10 13.99
N ASP A 655 10.79 -8.67 14.53
CA ASP A 655 9.45 -9.06 14.08
C ASP A 655 9.10 -8.33 12.79
N GLY A 656 8.94 -9.09 11.71
CA GLY A 656 8.60 -8.55 10.40
C GLY A 656 7.23 -7.89 10.34
N PHE A 657 6.26 -8.33 11.15
CA PHE A 657 4.93 -7.72 11.19
C PHE A 657 4.97 -6.33 11.84
N GLN A 658 5.71 -6.17 12.95
CA GLN A 658 5.93 -4.87 13.57
C GLN A 658 6.67 -3.92 12.61
N ILE A 659 7.67 -4.41 11.88
CA ILE A 659 8.40 -3.63 10.87
C ILE A 659 7.46 -3.17 9.75
N ALA A 660 6.57 -4.04 9.28
CA ALA A 660 5.62 -3.69 8.24
C ALA A 660 4.57 -2.66 8.71
N GLU A 661 4.11 -2.75 9.96
CA GLU A 661 3.23 -1.75 10.56
C GLU A 661 3.92 -0.38 10.64
N LEU A 662 5.16 -0.34 11.09
CA LEU A 662 5.97 0.89 11.14
C LEU A 662 6.28 1.46 9.73
N ASP A 663 6.57 0.60 8.74
CA ASP A 663 6.78 1.04 7.35
C ASP A 663 5.53 1.71 6.77
N LEU A 664 4.36 1.17 7.09
CA LEU A 664 3.08 1.72 6.67
C LEU A 664 2.75 3.04 7.40
N GLU A 665 3.10 3.16 8.69
CA GLU A 665 2.94 4.41 9.46
C GLU A 665 3.84 5.53 8.91
N LEU A 666 5.09 5.23 8.59
CA LEU A 666 6.07 6.22 8.11
C LEU A 666 5.77 6.70 6.68
N ARG A 667 5.43 5.81 5.77
CA ARG A 667 5.14 6.16 4.37
C ARG A 667 3.75 6.72 4.15
N GLY A 668 2.83 6.40 5.05
CA GLY A 668 1.41 6.61 4.81
C GLY A 668 0.82 5.65 3.76
N PRO A 669 -0.51 5.49 3.74
CA PRO A 669 -1.17 4.55 2.82
C PRO A 669 -1.01 4.89 1.34
N GLY A 670 -0.82 6.17 0.99
CA GLY A 670 -0.73 6.64 -0.41
C GLY A 670 0.51 6.18 -1.15
N GLU A 671 1.68 6.17 -0.50
CA GLU A 671 2.94 5.74 -1.12
C GLU A 671 3.14 4.23 -1.09
N PHE A 672 2.63 3.55 -0.06
CA PHE A 672 2.72 2.10 0.04
C PHE A 672 2.01 1.40 -1.12
N PHE A 673 0.92 1.99 -1.62
CA PHE A 673 0.14 1.42 -2.72
C PHE A 673 0.73 1.68 -4.10
N GLY A 674 1.81 2.48 -4.22
CA GLY A 674 2.43 2.85 -5.49
C GLY A 674 1.41 2.78 -6.61
N THR A 675 0.79 3.86 -6.95
CA THR A 675 -0.46 4.12 -7.68
C THR A 675 -0.81 3.24 -8.91
N ARG A 676 -0.05 2.20 -9.23
CA ARG A 676 -0.25 1.33 -10.43
C ARG A 676 -0.07 -0.18 -10.22
N GLN A 677 0.45 -0.67 -9.08
CA GLN A 677 0.78 -2.11 -8.97
C GLN A 677 -0.23 -2.96 -8.18
N ALA A 678 -1.02 -2.40 -7.27
CA ALA A 678 -1.86 -3.19 -6.37
C ALA A 678 -3.34 -3.31 -6.78
N GLY A 679 -3.81 -2.57 -7.79
CA GLY A 679 -5.23 -2.61 -8.20
C GLY A 679 -6.21 -2.10 -7.15
N LEU A 680 -5.72 -1.47 -6.08
CA LEU A 680 -6.56 -0.81 -5.07
C LEU A 680 -6.75 0.67 -5.44
N PRO A 681 -7.92 1.25 -5.16
CA PRO A 681 -8.12 2.67 -5.32
C PRO A 681 -7.30 3.44 -4.29
N SER A 682 -6.89 4.62 -4.65
CA SER A 682 -6.40 5.59 -3.68
C SER A 682 -7.53 5.96 -2.72
N PHE A 683 -7.37 5.67 -1.43
CA PHE A 683 -8.27 6.15 -0.40
C PHE A 683 -8.26 7.68 -0.37
N GLN A 684 -9.43 8.28 -0.27
CA GLN A 684 -9.56 9.73 -0.24
C GLN A 684 -9.53 10.28 1.18
N VAL A 685 -10.14 9.56 2.12
CA VAL A 685 -10.33 9.96 3.51
C VAL A 685 -9.81 8.90 4.47
N ALA A 686 -10.10 7.63 4.17
CA ALA A 686 -9.78 6.51 5.04
C ALA A 686 -8.28 6.26 5.11
N ASN A 687 -7.80 5.95 6.32
CA ASN A 687 -6.46 5.47 6.57
C ASN A 687 -6.56 4.11 7.27
N LEU A 688 -6.11 3.04 6.62
CA LEU A 688 -6.29 1.67 7.09
C LEU A 688 -5.65 1.37 8.46
N ILE A 689 -4.64 2.16 8.87
CA ILE A 689 -4.01 2.03 10.19
C ILE A 689 -4.83 2.76 11.23
N ARG A 690 -5.06 4.06 10.99
CA ARG A 690 -5.80 4.93 11.91
C ARG A 690 -7.23 4.44 12.12
N ASP A 691 -7.87 3.93 11.06
CA ASP A 691 -9.30 3.65 11.01
C ASP A 691 -9.62 2.15 11.10
N ARG A 692 -8.71 1.34 11.66
CA ARG A 692 -8.85 -0.11 11.79
C ARG A 692 -10.17 -0.55 12.40
N GLN A 693 -10.63 0.12 13.47
CA GLN A 693 -11.90 -0.22 14.13
C GLN A 693 -13.10 0.04 13.22
N ILE A 694 -13.05 1.12 12.42
CA ILE A 694 -14.07 1.46 11.43
C ILE A 694 -14.08 0.41 10.31
N LEU A 695 -12.91 -0.03 9.85
CA LEU A 695 -12.79 -1.09 8.85
C LEU A 695 -13.42 -2.41 9.32
N GLU A 696 -13.13 -2.83 10.57
CA GLU A 696 -13.71 -4.04 11.15
C GLU A 696 -15.24 -3.92 11.30
N ALA A 697 -15.75 -2.74 11.64
CA ALA A 697 -17.17 -2.46 11.67
C ALA A 697 -17.78 -2.48 10.27
N ALA A 698 -17.17 -1.83 9.30
CA ALA A 698 -17.61 -1.80 7.90
C ALA A 698 -17.71 -3.21 7.30
N LYS A 699 -16.73 -4.06 7.60
CA LYS A 699 -16.72 -5.46 7.18
C LYS A 699 -17.92 -6.26 7.75
N ARG A 700 -18.20 -6.10 9.04
CA ARG A 700 -19.35 -6.77 9.67
C ARG A 700 -20.68 -6.29 9.06
N GLU A 701 -20.84 -5.00 8.88
CA GLU A 701 -22.04 -4.40 8.32
C GLU A 701 -22.23 -4.77 6.84
N ALA A 702 -21.15 -4.81 6.05
CA ALA A 702 -21.19 -5.25 4.66
C ALA A 702 -21.65 -6.72 4.53
N ALA A 703 -21.14 -7.61 5.40
CA ALA A 703 -21.58 -9.01 5.44
C ALA A 703 -23.07 -9.11 5.81
N ALA A 704 -23.53 -8.36 6.83
CA ALA A 704 -24.92 -8.34 7.26
C ALA A 704 -25.88 -7.85 6.16
N VAL A 705 -25.48 -6.86 5.37
CA VAL A 705 -26.26 -6.37 4.21
C VAL A 705 -26.42 -7.44 3.14
N LEU A 706 -25.39 -8.24 2.89
CA LEU A 706 -25.43 -9.32 1.89
C LEU A 706 -26.10 -10.61 2.42
N ASP A 707 -26.30 -10.77 3.74
CA ASP A 707 -27.11 -11.87 4.29
C ASP A 707 -28.58 -11.74 3.91
N GLY A 708 -28.95 -10.62 3.33
CA GLY A 708 -30.26 -10.36 2.76
C GLY A 708 -31.23 -9.69 3.72
N PRO A 709 -32.48 -9.49 3.29
CA PRO A 709 -33.49 -8.82 4.09
C PRO A 709 -33.81 -9.66 5.34
N ASN A 710 -33.48 -9.11 6.50
CA ASN A 710 -33.66 -9.76 7.80
C ASN A 710 -34.70 -9.07 8.69
N GLY A 711 -35.59 -8.26 8.10
CA GLY A 711 -36.56 -7.43 8.79
C GLY A 711 -36.03 -6.01 9.15
N GLU A 712 -34.73 -5.82 9.26
CA GLU A 712 -34.09 -4.52 9.52
C GLU A 712 -33.64 -3.83 8.22
N ILE A 713 -33.20 -4.60 7.21
CA ILE A 713 -32.71 -4.12 5.92
C ILE A 713 -33.65 -4.60 4.82
N SER A 714 -34.18 -3.68 4.05
CA SER A 714 -35.07 -4.00 2.93
C SER A 714 -34.30 -4.39 1.67
N GLN A 715 -34.94 -5.18 0.77
CA GLN A 715 -34.35 -5.54 -0.53
C GLN A 715 -34.04 -4.29 -1.40
N GLN A 716 -34.81 -3.22 -1.24
CA GLN A 716 -34.58 -1.97 -1.96
C GLN A 716 -33.27 -1.29 -1.50
N GLU A 717 -33.00 -1.29 -0.20
CA GLU A 717 -31.76 -0.75 0.36
C GLU A 717 -30.55 -1.56 -0.07
N VAL A 718 -30.64 -2.90 -0.06
CA VAL A 718 -29.57 -3.78 -0.59
C VAL A 718 -29.29 -3.46 -2.05
N ASN A 719 -30.31 -3.37 -2.88
CA ASN A 719 -30.16 -3.06 -4.31
C ASN A 719 -29.58 -1.66 -4.53
N LEU A 720 -29.94 -0.68 -3.70
CA LEU A 720 -29.38 0.67 -3.75
C LEU A 720 -27.88 0.67 -3.42
N ALA A 721 -27.51 0.00 -2.32
CA ALA A 721 -26.10 -0.12 -1.92
C ALA A 721 -25.26 -0.80 -3.01
N LEU A 722 -25.75 -1.89 -3.60
CA LEU A 722 -25.08 -2.59 -4.70
C LEU A 722 -24.95 -1.73 -5.97
N ARG A 723 -25.99 -0.97 -6.32
CA ARG A 723 -25.91 -0.04 -7.47
C ARG A 723 -24.87 1.05 -7.23
N HIS A 724 -24.89 1.67 -6.06
CA HIS A 724 -23.92 2.70 -5.69
C HIS A 724 -22.49 2.15 -5.72
N MET A 725 -22.26 0.98 -5.14
CA MET A 725 -20.98 0.29 -5.20
C MET A 725 -20.52 0.10 -6.66
N ARG A 726 -21.37 -0.48 -7.52
CA ARG A 726 -21.04 -0.73 -8.93
C ARG A 726 -20.72 0.58 -9.68
N THR A 727 -21.50 1.62 -9.53
CA THR A 727 -21.31 2.89 -10.24
C THR A 727 -20.00 3.60 -9.82
N ARG A 728 -19.68 3.59 -8.53
CA ARG A 728 -18.49 4.29 -8.00
C ARG A 728 -17.20 3.50 -8.20
N TRP A 729 -17.27 2.18 -8.18
CA TRP A 729 -16.10 1.31 -8.10
C TRP A 729 -15.83 0.48 -9.35
N GLN A 730 -16.71 0.57 -10.36
CA GLN A 730 -16.58 -0.17 -11.63
C GLN A 730 -15.23 0.05 -12.33
N HIS A 731 -14.72 1.28 -12.30
CA HIS A 731 -13.48 1.64 -12.99
C HIS A 731 -12.22 1.46 -12.13
N THR A 732 -12.37 1.29 -10.82
CA THR A 732 -11.25 1.36 -9.89
C THR A 732 -10.72 -0.02 -9.45
N TYR A 733 -11.54 -1.08 -9.47
CA TYR A 733 -11.16 -2.38 -8.89
C TYR A 733 -11.02 -3.53 -9.88
N GLY A 734 -11.30 -3.36 -11.16
CA GLY A 734 -11.39 -4.50 -12.09
C GLY A 734 -12.42 -5.55 -11.65
N LEU A 735 -13.34 -5.18 -10.75
CA LEU A 735 -14.40 -6.05 -10.20
C LEU A 735 -15.49 -6.40 -11.21
N VAL A 736 -15.41 -5.85 -12.43
CA VAL A 736 -16.47 -5.92 -13.45
C VAL A 736 -16.13 -6.82 -14.63
N GLU A 737 -14.89 -7.32 -14.75
CA GLU A 737 -14.53 -8.18 -15.87
C GLU A 737 -14.65 -9.69 -15.59
N VAL A 738 -15.50 -10.10 -14.66
CA VAL A 738 -15.94 -11.49 -14.56
C VAL A 738 -17.47 -11.50 -14.36
N GLY A 739 -18.18 -11.22 -15.43
CA GLY A 739 -19.58 -11.50 -15.61
C GLY A 739 -19.72 -12.40 -16.81
#